data_89f619c30819855301aab8b788cd22bc
#
_entry.id   89f619c30819855301aab8b788cd22bc
#
_cell.length_a   1.000
_cell.length_b   1.000
_cell.length_c   1.000
_cell.angle_alpha   90.00
_cell.angle_beta   90.00
_cell.angle_gamma   90.00
#
_symmetry.space_group_name_H-M   'P 1'
#
loop_
_entity.id
_entity.type
_entity.pdbx_description
1 polymer ?
#
loop_
_entity_poly.entity_id
_entity_poly.type
_entity_poly.pdbx_seq_one_letter_code
_entity_poly.pdbx_strand_id
1 'polypeptide(L)'
;MKRTLLQIVVVISFMLLGAGAACAQSPLAVLKSETDAAAYSEQHLGTFEDDFSSFKTTLESANVRYDILTDADLKSGVNKLSPFKMIVIPFFLDIPADSVSALQDYVRGGGKLLITDGGGTLSAPAQTLLKVTGAQVTGHSTFSQQEQLDWPRQPQPLLQTFAVGTAKADIGVDAGALTAKWTNAQGQDIGAAVSRLNGNTFISWAPGLQGEITANAQILSLAMEDAVPGITQQAAVQISFADYQNIQQELDYLTKRTDEAIKTARQADLAVPFKMIQSHYDAAVGHVKAFQDAYSQRRFYQADDELVAARNDFALAFAQAMPVRLVETRGVWLDRGTIVAARDRAGLAAVFDRLKSAGINVVYFETNNAGYCMYPSQVSAQNPQTAGWDPLGAAVEEAHKRGMQLISWVWIFNVGNMMHNPIIGKEADFPGPVLSGHDFSWALAAHDGSLLAHNQHEFWIDPSNPDGKDFIKQLCLEVVTKYPVDGLQFDYIRYPFNGKGTEMGFDWAGRTRFERETGANLDRLDEDTRELWMAWKISQVSNFVKETSMSLRKAALCRNLRITAAVYALPKRWRLSAIQQEWETWVANGWVDALNPMTYVATAKELATNAGYVREQTADKALVFPGLSIRQLDTAGLIEQLDTARAIGTLGTTMFAVAHLDDKKINVLRLGPYRRLPVLSAEQDPLRASRLLIDNFSSLVNRYLQDPQKHILSDQASTNDVLSQIDSVQRQIHELKPSAAPTEIADAARAVANLESAVKNWLRIEAFVQRGYRAQYITDYLSQIEAVLSYASQHAKTQATIAAAASASR
;
A
#
# COMPACT_ATOMS: atom_id res chain seq x y z
N MET A 1 -27.38 2.82 23.30
CA MET A 1 -25.98 3.01 23.74
C MET A 1 -25.47 1.93 24.72
N LYS A 2 -25.89 0.66 24.58
CA LYS A 2 -25.38 -0.47 25.40
C LYS A 2 -25.24 -1.77 24.60
N ARG A 3 -25.26 -1.72 23.26
CA ARG A 3 -25.12 -2.92 22.39
C ARG A 3 -23.93 -2.88 21.42
N THR A 4 -23.15 -1.80 21.42
CA THR A 4 -21.99 -1.64 20.52
C THR A 4 -20.64 -1.84 21.23
N LEU A 5 -20.65 -2.04 22.55
CA LEU A 5 -19.44 -2.32 23.35
C LEU A 5 -19.20 -3.82 23.56
N LEU A 6 -20.07 -4.70 23.06
CA LEU A 6 -19.98 -6.15 23.28
C LEU A 6 -19.35 -6.92 22.11
N GLN A 7 -18.95 -6.26 21.03
CA GLN A 7 -18.31 -6.91 19.88
C GLN A 7 -16.79 -6.75 19.81
N ILE A 8 -16.20 -5.96 20.70
CA ILE A 8 -14.73 -5.82 20.80
C ILE A 8 -14.11 -6.73 21.88
N VAL A 9 -14.93 -7.38 22.71
CA VAL A 9 -14.47 -8.26 23.81
C VAL A 9 -14.54 -9.75 23.49
N VAL A 10 -15.06 -10.15 22.31
CA VAL A 10 -15.24 -11.58 21.94
C VAL A 10 -14.06 -12.16 21.15
N VAL A 11 -13.02 -11.38 20.82
CA VAL A 11 -11.81 -11.91 20.15
C VAL A 11 -10.72 -12.34 21.14
N ILE A 12 -10.88 -12.11 22.45
CA ILE A 12 -9.85 -12.45 23.48
C ILE A 12 -10.22 -13.69 24.33
N SER A 13 -11.28 -14.41 24.04
CA SER A 13 -11.71 -15.56 24.89
C SER A 13 -11.91 -16.88 24.16
N PHE A 14 -11.03 -17.21 23.21
CA PHE A 14 -10.95 -18.57 22.66
C PHE A 14 -9.52 -19.12 22.67
N MET A 15 -8.83 -18.99 23.80
CA MET A 15 -7.64 -19.77 24.09
C MET A 15 -7.77 -20.30 25.53
N LEU A 16 -8.45 -21.41 25.67
CA LEU A 16 -8.29 -22.38 26.78
C LEU A 16 -9.42 -23.41 26.68
N LEU A 17 -9.14 -24.53 26.03
CA LEU A 17 -9.60 -25.88 26.37
C LEU A 17 -9.37 -26.82 25.18
N GLY A 18 -8.32 -27.57 25.25
CA GLY A 18 -7.97 -28.64 24.32
C GLY A 18 -6.67 -29.30 24.77
N ALA A 19 -6.72 -30.02 25.88
CA ALA A 19 -5.60 -30.87 26.30
C ALA A 19 -5.49 -32.05 25.31
N GLY A 20 -4.29 -32.22 24.71
CA GLY A 20 -3.95 -33.49 24.09
C GLY A 20 -3.12 -33.48 22.84
N ALA A 21 -1.98 -32.78 22.83
CA ALA A 21 -0.72 -33.16 22.18
C ALA A 21 0.30 -32.12 22.62
N ALA A 22 1.29 -32.53 23.39
CA ALA A 22 2.40 -31.66 23.73
C ALA A 22 3.06 -31.22 22.41
N CYS A 23 2.76 -30.01 21.95
CA CYS A 23 3.56 -29.34 20.94
C CYS A 23 4.99 -29.31 21.48
N ALA A 24 5.92 -29.95 20.81
CA ALA A 24 7.33 -29.84 21.17
C ALA A 24 7.67 -28.35 21.20
N GLN A 25 8.15 -27.86 22.35
CA GLN A 25 8.55 -26.46 22.55
C GLN A 25 9.60 -26.12 21.49
N SER A 26 9.49 -24.95 20.88
CA SER A 26 10.50 -24.50 19.92
C SER A 26 11.88 -24.43 20.58
N PRO A 27 12.94 -24.82 19.88
CA PRO A 27 14.30 -24.62 20.39
C PRO A 27 14.73 -23.15 20.39
N LEU A 28 13.91 -22.27 19.79
CA LEU A 28 14.14 -20.82 19.63
C LEU A 28 13.08 -20.03 20.41
N ALA A 29 13.53 -19.01 21.13
CA ALA A 29 12.64 -18.01 21.70
C ALA A 29 13.03 -16.60 21.26
N VAL A 30 12.05 -15.68 21.23
CA VAL A 30 12.26 -14.25 21.01
C VAL A 30 11.80 -13.49 22.25
N LEU A 31 12.67 -12.64 22.78
CA LEU A 31 12.34 -11.80 23.92
C LEU A 31 11.55 -10.58 23.47
N LYS A 32 10.36 -10.39 24.02
CA LYS A 32 9.59 -9.15 23.97
C LYS A 32 9.69 -8.47 25.33
N SER A 33 10.69 -7.60 25.49
CA SER A 33 10.96 -6.92 26.76
C SER A 33 10.16 -5.61 26.87
N GLU A 34 9.42 -5.45 27.96
CA GLU A 34 8.75 -4.20 28.32
C GLU A 34 9.76 -3.12 28.72
N THR A 35 10.87 -3.52 29.34
CA THR A 35 11.98 -2.64 29.71
C THR A 35 12.65 -2.06 28.48
N ASP A 36 12.91 -2.88 27.47
CA ASP A 36 13.47 -2.48 26.19
C ASP A 36 12.52 -1.57 25.41
N ALA A 37 11.24 -1.90 25.39
CA ALA A 37 10.20 -1.07 24.78
C ALA A 37 10.08 0.33 25.42
N ALA A 38 10.26 0.42 26.74
CA ALA A 38 10.28 1.69 27.45
C ALA A 38 11.50 2.53 27.05
N ALA A 39 12.71 1.92 27.05
CA ALA A 39 13.93 2.58 26.62
C ALA A 39 13.88 3.05 25.16
N TYR A 40 13.26 2.26 24.29
CA TYR A 40 13.03 2.57 22.87
C TYR A 40 12.14 3.82 22.72
N SER A 41 11.08 3.90 23.51
CA SER A 41 10.17 5.04 23.54
C SER A 41 10.82 6.29 24.14
N GLU A 42 11.57 6.16 25.23
CA GLU A 42 12.28 7.28 25.88
C GLU A 42 13.35 7.89 24.97
N GLN A 43 13.99 7.09 24.15
CA GLN A 43 14.99 7.54 23.17
C GLN A 43 14.38 7.98 21.82
N HIS A 44 13.06 7.98 21.70
CA HIS A 44 12.33 8.44 20.51
C HIS A 44 12.70 7.67 19.21
N LEU A 45 12.97 6.38 19.29
CA LEU A 45 13.45 5.56 18.18
C LEU A 45 12.32 5.02 17.30
N GLY A 46 11.06 5.21 17.69
CA GLY A 46 9.89 4.75 16.93
C GLY A 46 8.84 4.07 17.81
N THR A 47 7.97 3.26 17.20
CA THR A 47 6.97 2.47 17.91
C THR A 47 7.47 1.03 18.04
N PHE A 48 7.93 0.64 19.22
CA PHE A 48 8.49 -0.69 19.47
C PHE A 48 7.56 -1.83 19.01
N GLU A 49 6.26 -1.71 19.21
CA GLU A 49 5.28 -2.72 18.79
C GLU A 49 5.25 -2.93 17.26
N ASP A 50 5.33 -1.85 16.49
CA ASP A 50 5.32 -1.93 15.03
C ASP A 50 6.62 -2.54 14.52
N ASP A 51 7.76 -2.15 15.11
CA ASP A 51 9.08 -2.65 14.77
C ASP A 51 9.25 -4.11 15.17
N PHE A 52 8.77 -4.48 16.36
CA PHE A 52 8.73 -5.87 16.81
C PHE A 52 7.85 -6.74 15.90
N SER A 53 6.71 -6.22 15.44
CA SER A 53 5.87 -6.90 14.46
C SER A 53 6.59 -7.11 13.12
N SER A 54 7.34 -6.12 12.64
CA SER A 54 8.18 -6.24 11.44
C SER A 54 9.29 -7.25 11.60
N PHE A 55 9.94 -7.30 12.77
CA PHE A 55 10.95 -8.30 13.09
C PHE A 55 10.37 -9.73 13.11
N LYS A 56 9.19 -9.90 13.70
CA LYS A 56 8.46 -11.18 13.65
C LYS A 56 8.22 -11.62 12.21
N THR A 57 7.71 -10.72 11.35
CA THR A 57 7.49 -11.01 9.93
C THR A 57 8.78 -11.44 9.24
N THR A 58 9.92 -10.87 9.61
CA THR A 58 11.24 -11.26 9.09
C THR A 58 11.64 -12.67 9.55
N LEU A 59 11.43 -13.01 10.82
CA LEU A 59 11.67 -14.38 11.33
C LEU A 59 10.73 -15.41 10.69
N GLU A 60 9.47 -15.07 10.52
CA GLU A 60 8.48 -15.90 9.84
C GLU A 60 8.87 -16.15 8.37
N SER A 61 9.45 -15.14 7.72
CA SER A 61 10.02 -15.28 6.37
C SER A 61 11.30 -16.13 6.33
N ALA A 62 11.99 -16.27 7.47
CA ALA A 62 13.10 -17.21 7.64
C ALA A 62 12.64 -18.67 7.87
N ASN A 63 11.32 -18.92 7.88
CA ASN A 63 10.69 -20.22 8.17
C ASN A 63 11.08 -20.84 9.51
N VAL A 64 11.33 -20.01 10.52
CA VAL A 64 11.65 -20.48 11.87
C VAL A 64 10.50 -20.20 12.84
N ARG A 65 10.17 -21.20 13.63
CA ARG A 65 9.21 -21.08 14.74
C ARG A 65 9.94 -20.66 16.01
N TYR A 66 9.28 -19.81 16.79
CA TYR A 66 9.81 -19.31 18.07
C TYR A 66 8.69 -19.19 19.12
N ASP A 67 9.07 -19.26 20.39
CA ASP A 67 8.20 -18.89 21.49
C ASP A 67 8.50 -17.45 21.93
N ILE A 68 7.52 -16.73 22.46
CA ILE A 68 7.74 -15.38 23.00
C ILE A 68 8.06 -15.50 24.50
N LEU A 69 9.15 -14.87 24.91
CA LEU A 69 9.52 -14.63 26.30
C LEU A 69 9.25 -13.16 26.66
N THR A 70 8.99 -12.91 27.92
CA THR A 70 8.78 -11.58 28.49
C THR A 70 9.78 -11.32 29.62
N ASP A 71 9.85 -10.07 30.14
CA ASP A 71 10.64 -9.73 31.31
C ASP A 71 10.25 -10.56 32.54
N ALA A 72 8.97 -10.92 32.68
CA ALA A 72 8.50 -11.79 33.75
C ALA A 72 9.05 -13.23 33.64
N ASP A 73 9.24 -13.73 32.40
CA ASP A 73 9.85 -15.04 32.17
C ASP A 73 11.34 -15.02 32.53
N LEU A 74 12.06 -13.91 32.24
CA LEU A 74 13.46 -13.73 32.64
C LEU A 74 13.61 -13.73 34.18
N LYS A 75 12.70 -13.04 34.87
CA LYS A 75 12.68 -12.99 36.36
C LYS A 75 12.39 -14.35 36.99
N SER A 76 11.75 -15.25 36.29
CA SER A 76 11.48 -16.62 36.73
C SER A 76 12.77 -17.49 36.78
N GLY A 77 13.87 -16.97 36.26
CA GLY A 77 15.21 -17.56 36.33
C GLY A 77 15.52 -18.57 35.23
N VAL A 78 16.73 -19.14 35.30
CA VAL A 78 17.32 -19.97 34.24
C VAL A 78 16.50 -21.22 33.88
N ASN A 79 15.71 -21.75 34.81
CA ASN A 79 14.87 -22.93 34.55
C ASN A 79 13.80 -22.67 33.47
N LYS A 80 13.31 -21.43 33.37
CA LYS A 80 12.36 -21.04 32.33
C LYS A 80 13.02 -20.88 30.97
N LEU A 81 14.31 -20.57 30.94
CA LEU A 81 15.11 -20.32 29.75
C LEU A 81 15.77 -21.58 29.19
N SER A 82 16.11 -22.53 30.07
CA SER A 82 16.89 -23.74 29.73
C SER A 82 16.28 -24.63 28.64
N PRO A 83 14.96 -24.66 28.37
CA PRO A 83 14.41 -25.41 27.26
C PRO A 83 14.84 -24.91 25.87
N PHE A 84 15.20 -23.64 25.76
CA PHE A 84 15.59 -23.04 24.50
C PHE A 84 17.07 -23.25 24.23
N LYS A 85 17.43 -23.51 22.96
CA LYS A 85 18.83 -23.55 22.52
C LYS A 85 19.35 -22.16 22.19
N MET A 86 18.46 -21.27 21.75
CA MET A 86 18.75 -19.87 21.45
C MET A 86 17.62 -18.95 21.89
N ILE A 87 17.98 -17.79 22.43
CA ILE A 87 17.10 -16.68 22.70
C ILE A 87 17.54 -15.51 21.83
N VAL A 88 16.61 -14.96 21.03
CA VAL A 88 16.79 -13.75 20.21
C VAL A 88 16.30 -12.56 21.00
N ILE A 89 17.12 -11.52 21.10
CA ILE A 89 16.80 -10.25 21.74
C ILE A 89 16.86 -9.15 20.65
N PRO A 90 15.72 -8.78 20.05
CA PRO A 90 15.70 -7.76 19.02
C PRO A 90 15.68 -6.35 19.62
N PHE A 91 16.21 -5.36 18.92
CA PHE A 91 16.19 -3.92 19.24
C PHE A 91 16.76 -3.57 20.62
N PHE A 92 17.82 -4.25 21.01
CA PHE A 92 18.36 -4.26 22.36
C PHE A 92 18.91 -2.89 22.79
N LEU A 93 18.35 -2.31 23.82
CA LEU A 93 18.76 -1.05 24.46
C LEU A 93 18.88 -1.21 25.98
N ASP A 94 17.92 -1.90 26.58
CA ASP A 94 17.86 -2.07 28.02
C ASP A 94 17.34 -3.44 28.42
N ILE A 95 17.65 -3.85 29.63
CA ILE A 95 17.16 -5.09 30.25
C ILE A 95 17.12 -4.94 31.76
N PRO A 96 16.13 -5.53 32.46
CA PRO A 96 16.10 -5.48 33.91
C PRO A 96 17.41 -6.01 34.53
N ALA A 97 18.01 -5.25 35.45
CA ALA A 97 19.32 -5.58 36.00
C ALA A 97 19.35 -6.96 36.70
N ASP A 98 18.21 -7.37 37.31
CA ASP A 98 18.01 -8.69 37.89
C ASP A 98 17.95 -9.83 36.87
N SER A 99 17.65 -9.54 35.61
CA SER A 99 17.56 -10.52 34.54
C SER A 99 18.91 -10.83 33.87
N VAL A 100 19.91 -9.94 34.02
CA VAL A 100 21.25 -10.12 33.43
C VAL A 100 21.89 -11.42 33.94
N SER A 101 21.79 -11.68 35.25
CA SER A 101 22.37 -12.91 35.84
C SER A 101 21.69 -14.17 35.30
N ALA A 102 20.37 -14.17 35.13
CA ALA A 102 19.64 -15.31 34.60
C ALA A 102 20.03 -15.64 33.14
N LEU A 103 20.21 -14.62 32.31
CA LEU A 103 20.71 -14.80 30.94
C LEU A 103 22.17 -15.22 30.88
N GLN A 104 23.01 -14.70 31.78
CA GLN A 104 24.39 -15.16 31.88
C GLN A 104 24.49 -16.63 32.36
N ASP A 105 23.61 -17.04 33.30
CA ASP A 105 23.51 -18.44 33.74
C ASP A 105 23.00 -19.35 32.61
N TYR A 106 22.03 -18.87 31.84
CA TYR A 106 21.55 -19.55 30.63
C TYR A 106 22.68 -19.78 29.63
N VAL A 107 23.50 -18.75 29.36
CA VAL A 107 24.65 -18.86 28.48
C VAL A 107 25.70 -19.82 29.05
N ARG A 108 25.96 -19.76 30.35
CA ARG A 108 26.87 -20.72 31.05
C ARG A 108 26.37 -22.17 30.97
N GLY A 109 25.05 -22.34 30.97
CA GLY A 109 24.39 -23.63 30.79
C GLY A 109 24.45 -24.17 29.34
N GLY A 110 25.02 -23.44 28.40
CA GLY A 110 25.17 -23.84 27.00
C GLY A 110 24.18 -23.20 26.03
N GLY A 111 23.20 -22.43 26.54
CA GLY A 111 22.29 -21.65 25.72
C GLY A 111 22.99 -20.53 24.94
N LYS A 112 22.42 -20.07 23.87
CA LYS A 112 22.97 -19.02 22.99
C LYS A 112 22.05 -17.80 22.90
N LEU A 113 22.67 -16.61 22.81
CA LEU A 113 21.99 -15.36 22.56
C LEU A 113 22.27 -14.86 21.16
N LEU A 114 21.23 -14.42 20.47
CA LEU A 114 21.32 -13.61 19.25
C LEU A 114 20.72 -12.23 19.59
N ILE A 115 21.56 -11.21 19.61
CA ILE A 115 21.18 -9.85 19.99
C ILE A 115 21.29 -8.95 18.77
N THR A 116 20.29 -8.09 18.52
CA THR A 116 20.37 -7.08 17.47
C THR A 116 20.35 -5.68 18.08
N ASP A 117 21.04 -4.75 17.43
CA ASP A 117 21.10 -3.35 17.87
C ASP A 117 19.73 -2.68 17.84
N GLY A 118 19.45 -1.80 18.80
CA GLY A 118 18.22 -1.01 18.89
C GLY A 118 18.34 0.40 18.30
N GLY A 119 19.53 0.79 17.84
CA GLY A 119 19.80 2.10 17.24
C GLY A 119 19.97 3.25 18.25
N GLY A 120 20.03 2.94 19.53
CA GLY A 120 20.13 3.92 20.60
C GLY A 120 21.19 3.61 21.64
N THR A 121 21.23 4.38 22.73
CA THR A 121 22.19 4.23 23.82
C THR A 121 21.85 3.04 24.71
N LEU A 122 22.79 2.12 24.88
CA LEU A 122 22.63 0.98 25.77
C LEU A 122 22.71 1.37 27.25
N SER A 123 21.82 0.81 28.07
CA SER A 123 21.93 0.90 29.52
C SER A 123 23.14 0.14 30.08
N ALA A 124 23.53 0.40 31.33
CA ALA A 124 24.64 -0.33 31.96
C ALA A 124 24.37 -1.84 32.10
N PRO A 125 23.17 -2.32 32.45
CA PRO A 125 22.81 -3.74 32.39
C PRO A 125 22.96 -4.33 30.97
N ALA A 126 22.47 -3.63 29.94
CA ALA A 126 22.56 -4.05 28.55
C ALA A 126 24.02 -4.17 28.08
N GLN A 127 24.87 -3.19 28.37
CA GLN A 127 26.29 -3.25 28.08
C GLN A 127 27.00 -4.42 28.78
N THR A 128 26.57 -4.76 30.01
CA THR A 128 27.10 -5.90 30.77
C THR A 128 26.70 -7.21 30.11
N LEU A 129 25.48 -7.36 29.65
CA LEU A 129 25.03 -8.56 28.93
C LEU A 129 25.72 -8.69 27.57
N LEU A 130 25.88 -7.61 26.83
CA LEU A 130 26.42 -7.61 25.48
C LEU A 130 27.84 -8.24 25.41
N LYS A 131 28.63 -8.12 26.46
CA LYS A 131 29.99 -8.70 26.56
C LYS A 131 30.05 -10.22 26.26
N VAL A 132 28.94 -10.94 26.47
CA VAL A 132 28.90 -12.39 26.15
C VAL A 132 29.06 -12.67 24.66
N THR A 133 28.80 -11.67 23.80
CA THR A 133 28.94 -11.76 22.34
C THR A 133 30.31 -11.34 21.82
N GLY A 134 31.19 -10.84 22.71
CA GLY A 134 32.47 -10.26 22.32
C GLY A 134 32.39 -8.91 21.63
N ALA A 135 31.22 -8.24 21.70
CA ALA A 135 31.00 -6.92 21.15
C ALA A 135 30.98 -5.85 22.26
N GLN A 136 31.43 -4.67 21.91
CA GLN A 136 31.24 -3.44 22.67
C GLN A 136 30.76 -2.33 21.71
N VAL A 137 29.60 -1.74 21.96
CA VAL A 137 29.13 -0.60 21.20
C VAL A 137 29.92 0.64 21.59
N THR A 138 30.57 1.26 20.62
CA THR A 138 31.41 2.46 20.79
C THR A 138 30.74 3.73 20.30
N GLY A 139 29.69 3.62 19.48
CA GLY A 139 28.91 4.70 18.94
C GLY A 139 27.88 4.18 17.95
N HIS A 140 27.20 5.09 17.27
CA HIS A 140 26.30 4.78 16.17
C HIS A 140 26.65 5.63 14.96
N SER A 141 26.57 5.03 13.79
CA SER A 141 26.65 5.67 12.48
C SER A 141 25.41 5.31 11.66
N THR A 142 25.26 5.84 10.48
CA THR A 142 24.15 5.52 9.59
C THR A 142 24.64 4.85 8.31
N PHE A 143 23.81 3.96 7.75
CA PHE A 143 24.12 3.35 6.47
C PHE A 143 24.27 4.40 5.37
N SER A 144 25.37 4.33 4.64
CA SER A 144 25.60 5.08 3.40
C SER A 144 25.13 4.26 2.18
N GLN A 145 25.00 4.93 1.03
CA GLN A 145 24.76 4.21 -0.22
C GLN A 145 25.91 3.26 -0.52
N GLN A 146 25.59 1.99 -0.84
CA GLN A 146 26.52 0.97 -1.32
C GLN A 146 27.37 0.23 -0.26
N GLU A 147 26.94 0.21 0.98
CA GLU A 147 27.54 -0.70 1.95
C GLU A 147 27.11 -2.15 1.68
N GLN A 148 28.06 -3.06 1.84
CA GLN A 148 27.87 -4.48 1.63
C GLN A 148 28.24 -5.24 2.91
N LEU A 149 27.54 -6.35 3.16
CA LEU A 149 27.85 -7.25 4.25
C LEU A 149 28.76 -8.39 3.74
N ASP A 150 30.02 -8.37 4.15
CA ASP A 150 30.95 -9.46 3.90
C ASP A 150 30.89 -10.52 5.02
N TRP A 151 30.29 -11.66 4.68
CA TRP A 151 30.20 -12.82 5.59
C TRP A 151 30.99 -13.96 5.01
N PRO A 152 32.10 -14.41 5.66
CA PRO A 152 33.09 -15.33 5.08
C PRO A 152 32.56 -16.69 4.59
N ARG A 153 31.39 -17.11 5.03
CA ARG A 153 30.74 -18.35 4.59
C ARG A 153 29.87 -18.20 3.33
N GLN A 154 29.71 -17.00 2.83
CA GLN A 154 28.93 -16.73 1.60
C GLN A 154 29.89 -16.58 0.41
N PRO A 155 29.57 -17.20 -0.74
CA PRO A 155 30.42 -17.12 -1.93
C PRO A 155 30.50 -15.74 -2.58
N GLN A 156 29.57 -14.83 -2.21
CA GLN A 156 29.57 -13.44 -2.62
C GLN A 156 29.07 -12.56 -1.45
N PRO A 157 29.53 -11.31 -1.34
CA PRO A 157 29.00 -10.37 -0.36
C PRO A 157 27.49 -10.25 -0.52
N LEU A 158 26.78 -10.25 0.60
CA LEU A 158 25.35 -10.01 0.59
C LEU A 158 25.10 -8.54 0.21
N LEU A 159 24.71 -8.32 -1.04
CA LEU A 159 24.24 -7.05 -1.53
C LEU A 159 22.89 -6.75 -0.88
N GLN A 160 22.90 -5.97 0.18
CA GLN A 160 21.66 -5.42 0.73
C GLN A 160 21.59 -3.95 0.39
N THR A 161 20.45 -3.52 -0.12
CA THR A 161 20.01 -2.16 -0.04
C THR A 161 19.54 -1.91 1.38
N PHE A 162 20.47 -1.64 2.28
CA PHE A 162 20.13 -1.03 3.55
C PHE A 162 19.52 0.34 3.27
N ALA A 163 18.45 0.66 3.95
CA ALA A 163 17.90 2.00 3.82
C ALA A 163 18.94 3.01 4.32
N VAL A 164 19.40 3.86 3.40
CA VAL A 164 20.37 4.91 3.70
C VAL A 164 19.82 5.76 4.85
N GLY A 165 20.66 6.02 5.84
CA GLY A 165 20.28 6.79 7.02
C GLY A 165 19.73 5.94 8.19
N THR A 166 19.54 4.63 8.03
CA THR A 166 19.25 3.76 9.18
C THR A 166 20.46 3.67 10.10
N ALA A 167 20.23 3.71 11.41
CA ALA A 167 21.28 3.57 12.40
C ALA A 167 21.87 2.17 12.39
N LYS A 168 23.18 2.10 12.59
CA LYS A 168 23.92 0.88 12.92
C LYS A 168 24.90 1.19 14.04
N ALA A 169 25.12 0.23 14.94
CA ALA A 169 26.13 0.35 15.98
C ALA A 169 27.54 0.25 15.39
N ASP A 170 28.40 1.15 15.78
CA ASP A 170 29.84 1.01 15.60
C ASP A 170 30.38 0.14 16.74
N ILE A 171 30.95 -1.02 16.41
CA ILE A 171 31.34 -2.02 17.40
C ILE A 171 32.84 -2.27 17.45
N GLY A 172 33.38 -2.23 18.65
CA GLY A 172 34.65 -2.90 18.96
C GLY A 172 34.40 -4.39 19.16
N VAL A 173 35.33 -5.25 18.70
CA VAL A 173 35.16 -6.69 18.75
C VAL A 173 36.38 -7.34 19.41
N ASP A 174 36.14 -8.25 20.36
CA ASP A 174 37.18 -9.02 21.03
C ASP A 174 37.97 -9.87 20.02
N ALA A 175 39.21 -10.17 20.34
CA ALA A 175 40.08 -10.99 19.50
C ALA A 175 39.44 -12.36 19.22
N GLY A 176 39.20 -12.66 17.93
CA GLY A 176 38.59 -13.90 17.47
C GLY A 176 37.08 -13.93 17.47
N ALA A 177 36.39 -12.83 17.88
CA ALA A 177 34.91 -12.75 17.87
C ALA A 177 34.34 -12.17 16.57
N LEU A 178 35.15 -11.55 15.70
CA LEU A 178 34.69 -10.97 14.45
C LEU A 178 34.13 -12.05 13.49
N THR A 179 32.89 -11.92 13.04
CA THR A 179 32.24 -12.90 12.17
C THR A 179 31.89 -12.31 10.78
N ALA A 180 31.45 -11.05 10.71
CA ALA A 180 31.16 -10.38 9.44
C ALA A 180 31.57 -8.91 9.51
N LYS A 181 31.86 -8.33 8.35
CA LYS A 181 32.30 -6.94 8.21
C LYS A 181 31.41 -6.14 7.28
N TRP A 182 31.40 -4.84 7.51
CA TRP A 182 30.93 -3.89 6.53
C TRP A 182 32.03 -3.58 5.53
N THR A 183 31.70 -3.57 4.25
CA THR A 183 32.59 -3.14 3.17
C THR A 183 31.91 -2.07 2.33
N ASN A 184 32.70 -1.16 1.77
CA ASN A 184 32.21 -0.18 0.80
C ASN A 184 32.09 -0.81 -0.60
N ALA A 185 31.64 -0.02 -1.57
CA ALA A 185 31.47 -0.46 -2.97
C ALA A 185 32.77 -0.94 -3.63
N GLN A 186 33.95 -0.58 -3.08
CA GLN A 186 35.25 -0.99 -3.54
C GLN A 186 35.78 -2.25 -2.80
N GLY A 187 34.94 -2.83 -1.91
CA GLY A 187 35.31 -4.00 -1.11
C GLY A 187 36.27 -3.71 0.04
N GLN A 188 36.46 -2.45 0.40
CA GLN A 188 37.33 -2.07 1.53
C GLN A 188 36.56 -2.24 2.84
N ASP A 189 37.20 -2.75 3.86
CA ASP A 189 36.69 -2.88 5.23
C ASP A 189 36.43 -1.50 5.84
N ILE A 190 35.17 -1.29 6.29
CA ILE A 190 34.70 -0.04 6.92
C ILE A 190 34.19 -0.26 8.35
N GLY A 191 34.30 -1.47 8.88
CA GLY A 191 33.97 -1.78 10.27
C GLY A 191 33.40 -3.18 10.49
N ALA A 192 33.27 -3.56 11.75
CA ALA A 192 32.67 -4.82 12.14
C ALA A 192 31.13 -4.75 12.04
N ALA A 193 30.52 -5.75 11.44
CA ALA A 193 29.09 -5.88 11.27
C ALA A 193 28.45 -6.88 12.26
N VAL A 194 29.12 -8.01 12.47
CA VAL A 194 28.64 -9.09 13.34
C VAL A 194 29.79 -9.60 14.19
N SER A 195 29.57 -9.69 15.50
CA SER A 195 30.48 -10.38 16.42
C SER A 195 29.85 -11.67 16.93
N ARG A 196 30.68 -12.68 17.20
CA ARG A 196 30.25 -13.94 17.79
C ARG A 196 31.32 -14.52 18.68
N LEU A 197 30.99 -14.67 19.95
CA LEU A 197 31.88 -15.31 20.93
C LEU A 197 31.18 -16.54 21.53
N ASN A 198 31.78 -17.72 21.41
CA ASN A 198 31.21 -18.96 21.90
C ASN A 198 29.76 -19.24 21.46
N GLY A 199 29.39 -18.79 20.25
CA GLY A 199 28.04 -18.92 19.68
C GLY A 199 27.05 -17.85 20.10
N ASN A 200 27.40 -16.92 21.00
CA ASN A 200 26.56 -15.74 21.28
C ASN A 200 26.90 -14.66 20.26
N THR A 201 25.89 -14.14 19.60
CA THR A 201 26.04 -13.29 18.42
C THR A 201 25.45 -11.92 18.67
N PHE A 202 26.12 -10.87 18.23
CA PHE A 202 25.56 -9.52 18.12
C PHE A 202 25.60 -9.08 16.67
N ILE A 203 24.47 -8.57 16.20
CA ILE A 203 24.28 -7.95 14.89
C ILE A 203 24.16 -6.44 15.11
N SER A 204 25.06 -5.68 14.48
CA SER A 204 25.19 -4.23 14.71
C SER A 204 24.06 -3.37 14.14
N TRP A 205 22.98 -3.96 13.66
CA TRP A 205 21.75 -3.28 13.23
C TRP A 205 20.53 -4.12 13.58
N ALA A 206 19.34 -3.59 13.32
CA ALA A 206 18.07 -4.28 13.53
C ALA A 206 17.52 -4.86 12.22
N PRO A 207 17.75 -6.13 11.88
CA PRO A 207 17.13 -6.76 10.72
C PRO A 207 15.61 -6.77 10.87
N GLY A 208 14.90 -6.22 9.88
CA GLY A 208 13.43 -6.14 9.89
C GLY A 208 12.88 -4.74 10.00
N LEU A 209 13.64 -3.75 10.48
CA LEU A 209 13.18 -2.36 10.52
C LEU A 209 13.15 -1.72 9.13
N GLN A 210 14.16 -1.99 8.30
CA GLN A 210 14.24 -1.43 6.96
C GLN A 210 15.00 -2.40 6.03
N GLY A 211 14.59 -2.52 4.77
CA GLY A 211 15.18 -3.40 3.79
C GLY A 211 14.26 -4.50 3.31
N GLU A 212 14.72 -5.31 2.37
CA GLU A 212 13.95 -6.46 1.88
C GLU A 212 13.83 -7.53 2.97
N ILE A 213 12.61 -7.91 3.31
CA ILE A 213 12.29 -8.94 4.32
C ILE A 213 13.06 -10.24 4.02
N THR A 214 13.11 -10.66 2.75
CA THR A 214 13.80 -11.87 2.32
C THR A 214 15.31 -11.83 2.64
N ALA A 215 15.96 -10.71 2.39
CA ALA A 215 17.39 -10.57 2.64
C ALA A 215 17.69 -10.53 4.15
N ASN A 216 16.86 -9.83 4.93
CA ASN A 216 16.98 -9.83 6.40
C ASN A 216 16.71 -11.22 6.99
N ALA A 217 15.76 -11.98 6.45
CA ALA A 217 15.47 -13.34 6.84
C ALA A 217 16.69 -14.27 6.57
N GLN A 218 17.36 -14.10 5.43
CA GLN A 218 18.61 -14.84 5.12
C GLN A 218 19.72 -14.53 6.12
N ILE A 219 19.90 -13.26 6.49
CA ILE A 219 20.92 -12.87 7.48
C ILE A 219 20.62 -13.47 8.86
N LEU A 220 19.36 -13.38 9.31
CA LEU A 220 18.98 -13.99 10.59
C LEU A 220 19.20 -15.50 10.56
N SER A 221 18.83 -16.17 9.46
CA SER A 221 19.09 -17.61 9.29
C SER A 221 20.57 -17.95 9.36
N LEU A 222 21.43 -17.19 8.68
CA LEU A 222 22.88 -17.35 8.74
C LEU A 222 23.42 -17.15 10.15
N ALA A 223 22.99 -16.10 10.83
CA ALA A 223 23.43 -15.80 12.20
C ALA A 223 23.02 -16.92 13.17
N MET A 224 21.81 -17.44 13.03
CA MET A 224 21.28 -18.53 13.85
C MET A 224 22.04 -19.85 13.57
N GLU A 225 22.23 -20.23 12.30
CA GLU A 225 22.92 -21.43 11.89
C GLU A 225 24.42 -21.41 12.26
N ASP A 226 25.03 -20.24 12.16
CA ASP A 226 26.43 -20.06 12.56
C ASP A 226 26.60 -20.16 14.08
N ALA A 227 25.64 -19.76 14.86
CA ALA A 227 25.67 -19.82 16.32
C ALA A 227 25.30 -21.21 16.86
N VAL A 228 24.30 -21.85 16.28
CA VAL A 228 23.78 -23.18 16.64
C VAL A 228 23.47 -23.95 15.35
N PRO A 229 24.40 -24.74 14.85
CA PRO A 229 24.22 -25.53 13.63
C PRO A 229 22.99 -26.43 13.69
N GLY A 230 22.14 -26.36 12.66
CA GLY A 230 20.88 -27.08 12.52
C GLY A 230 19.71 -26.50 13.33
N ILE A 231 19.82 -25.28 13.87
CA ILE A 231 18.73 -24.67 14.65
C ILE A 231 17.56 -24.30 13.76
N THR A 232 17.80 -23.82 12.56
CA THR A 232 16.73 -23.47 11.62
C THR A 232 15.95 -24.70 11.19
N GLN A 233 16.59 -25.84 11.00
CA GLN A 233 15.92 -27.12 10.75
C GLN A 233 15.16 -27.63 11.97
N GLN A 234 15.67 -27.43 13.19
CA GLN A 234 15.00 -27.83 14.43
C GLN A 234 13.86 -26.91 14.80
N ALA A 235 13.96 -25.63 14.45
CA ALA A 235 12.89 -24.63 14.55
C ALA A 235 11.96 -24.62 13.35
N ALA A 236 12.15 -25.53 12.37
CA ALA A 236 11.39 -25.59 11.15
C ALA A 236 9.87 -25.69 11.41
N VAL A 237 9.14 -25.10 10.52
CA VAL A 237 7.67 -24.99 10.53
C VAL A 237 7.03 -26.30 11.00
N GLN A 238 6.34 -26.25 12.12
CA GLN A 238 5.38 -27.27 12.52
C GLN A 238 4.00 -26.73 12.25
N ILE A 239 3.27 -27.33 11.33
CA ILE A 239 1.87 -27.01 11.09
C ILE A 239 1.08 -27.66 12.22
N SER A 240 0.52 -26.86 13.13
CA SER A 240 -0.36 -27.37 14.17
C SER A 240 -1.64 -27.94 13.56
N PHE A 241 -2.39 -28.76 14.29
CA PHE A 241 -3.66 -29.26 13.82
C PHE A 241 -4.67 -28.15 13.55
N ALA A 242 -4.65 -27.09 14.36
CA ALA A 242 -5.52 -25.91 14.14
C ALA A 242 -5.13 -25.15 12.85
N ASP A 243 -3.82 -24.96 12.61
CA ASP A 243 -3.35 -24.36 11.37
C ASP A 243 -3.73 -25.24 10.15
N TYR A 244 -3.54 -26.54 10.27
CA TYR A 244 -3.96 -27.47 9.22
C TYR A 244 -5.46 -27.36 8.89
N GLN A 245 -6.32 -27.25 9.89
CA GLN A 245 -7.75 -27.05 9.67
C GLN A 245 -8.06 -25.73 8.97
N ASN A 246 -7.38 -24.64 9.38
CA ASN A 246 -7.54 -23.33 8.75
C ASN A 246 -7.05 -23.37 7.29
N ILE A 247 -5.89 -23.99 7.05
CA ILE A 247 -5.34 -24.17 5.70
C ILE A 247 -6.28 -25.01 4.83
N GLN A 248 -6.86 -26.08 5.37
CA GLN A 248 -7.84 -26.88 4.62
C GLN A 248 -9.07 -26.05 4.22
N GLN A 249 -9.60 -25.24 5.12
CA GLN A 249 -10.72 -24.32 4.80
C GLN A 249 -10.33 -23.31 3.72
N GLU A 250 -9.13 -22.76 3.78
CA GLU A 250 -8.59 -21.87 2.74
C GLU A 250 -8.47 -22.59 1.39
N LEU A 251 -7.88 -23.78 1.36
CA LEU A 251 -7.71 -24.56 0.12
C LEU A 251 -9.06 -24.99 -0.48
N ASP A 252 -10.03 -25.35 0.36
CA ASP A 252 -11.41 -25.62 -0.07
C ASP A 252 -12.07 -24.38 -0.68
N TYR A 253 -11.85 -23.22 -0.08
CA TYR A 253 -12.33 -21.94 -0.61
C TYR A 253 -11.68 -21.63 -1.96
N LEU A 254 -10.34 -21.71 -2.07
CA LEU A 254 -9.63 -21.48 -3.32
C LEU A 254 -10.07 -22.42 -4.43
N THR A 255 -10.25 -23.70 -4.10
CA THR A 255 -10.76 -24.72 -5.04
C THR A 255 -12.13 -24.35 -5.57
N LYS A 256 -13.10 -24.07 -4.69
CA LYS A 256 -14.47 -23.71 -5.07
C LYS A 256 -14.52 -22.43 -5.89
N ARG A 257 -13.82 -21.40 -5.43
CA ARG A 257 -13.75 -20.11 -6.12
C ARG A 257 -13.20 -20.24 -7.53
N THR A 258 -12.11 -21.01 -7.68
CA THR A 258 -11.48 -21.23 -8.99
C THR A 258 -12.38 -22.04 -9.91
N ASP A 259 -13.03 -23.09 -9.40
CA ASP A 259 -14.01 -23.88 -10.16
C ASP A 259 -15.21 -23.03 -10.62
N GLU A 260 -15.73 -22.16 -9.75
CA GLU A 260 -16.79 -21.21 -10.10
C GLU A 260 -16.33 -20.23 -11.18
N ALA A 261 -15.11 -19.69 -11.09
CA ALA A 261 -14.56 -18.82 -12.12
C ALA A 261 -14.41 -19.51 -13.47
N ILE A 262 -13.95 -20.77 -13.48
CA ILE A 262 -13.87 -21.58 -14.71
C ILE A 262 -15.25 -21.81 -15.30
N LYS A 263 -16.23 -22.16 -14.49
CA LYS A 263 -17.64 -22.33 -14.91
C LYS A 263 -18.21 -21.04 -15.47
N THR A 264 -17.98 -19.93 -14.77
CA THR A 264 -18.36 -18.58 -15.23
C THR A 264 -17.76 -18.26 -16.59
N ALA A 265 -16.46 -18.48 -16.74
CA ALA A 265 -15.77 -18.23 -18.00
C ALA A 265 -16.35 -19.05 -19.17
N ARG A 266 -16.71 -20.30 -18.90
CA ARG A 266 -17.37 -21.19 -19.89
C ARG A 266 -18.80 -20.72 -20.21
N GLN A 267 -19.59 -20.41 -19.21
CA GLN A 267 -20.98 -19.95 -19.39
C GLN A 267 -21.07 -18.61 -20.10
N ALA A 268 -20.17 -17.67 -19.77
CA ALA A 268 -20.09 -16.37 -20.40
C ALA A 268 -19.29 -16.35 -21.71
N ASP A 269 -18.87 -17.54 -22.20
CA ASP A 269 -18.07 -17.69 -23.44
C ASP A 269 -16.88 -16.73 -23.50
N LEU A 270 -16.17 -16.62 -22.38
CA LEU A 270 -15.03 -15.73 -22.31
C LEU A 270 -13.88 -16.23 -23.18
N ALA A 271 -13.22 -15.31 -23.88
CA ALA A 271 -12.01 -15.60 -24.65
C ALA A 271 -10.81 -15.78 -23.70
N VAL A 272 -10.74 -16.94 -23.02
CA VAL A 272 -9.70 -17.28 -22.03
C VAL A 272 -8.94 -18.54 -22.45
N PRO A 273 -7.70 -18.76 -21.98
CA PRO A 273 -6.89 -19.91 -22.37
C PRO A 273 -7.28 -21.16 -21.55
N PHE A 274 -8.46 -21.75 -21.81
CA PHE A 274 -9.01 -22.87 -21.03
C PHE A 274 -8.06 -24.03 -20.79
N LYS A 275 -7.17 -24.37 -21.75
CA LYS A 275 -6.18 -25.43 -21.56
C LYS A 275 -5.16 -25.09 -20.47
N MET A 276 -4.69 -23.84 -20.42
CA MET A 276 -3.75 -23.39 -19.40
C MET A 276 -4.42 -23.27 -18.04
N ILE A 277 -5.65 -22.74 -18.01
CA ILE A 277 -6.45 -22.65 -16.79
C ILE A 277 -6.63 -24.04 -16.17
N GLN A 278 -7.02 -25.04 -16.98
CA GLN A 278 -7.20 -26.41 -16.52
C GLN A 278 -5.88 -27.01 -16.03
N SER A 279 -4.77 -26.76 -16.74
CA SER A 279 -3.44 -27.24 -16.32
C SER A 279 -3.03 -26.70 -14.94
N HIS A 280 -3.23 -25.41 -14.69
CA HIS A 280 -2.95 -24.82 -13.37
C HIS A 280 -3.92 -25.33 -12.29
N TYR A 281 -5.21 -25.46 -12.64
CA TYR A 281 -6.18 -26.01 -11.70
C TYR A 281 -5.84 -27.44 -11.27
N ASP A 282 -5.51 -28.30 -12.25
CA ASP A 282 -5.14 -29.70 -11.98
C ASP A 282 -3.83 -29.78 -11.18
N ALA A 283 -2.85 -28.92 -11.47
CA ALA A 283 -1.62 -28.81 -10.69
C ALA A 283 -1.90 -28.37 -9.24
N ALA A 284 -2.73 -27.33 -9.05
CA ALA A 284 -3.13 -26.87 -7.73
C ALA A 284 -3.80 -27.99 -6.89
N VAL A 285 -4.74 -28.73 -7.49
CA VAL A 285 -5.38 -29.87 -6.83
C VAL A 285 -4.37 -30.98 -6.50
N GLY A 286 -3.38 -31.22 -7.37
CA GLY A 286 -2.26 -32.13 -7.12
C GLY A 286 -1.43 -31.69 -5.90
N HIS A 287 -1.09 -30.40 -5.82
CA HIS A 287 -0.36 -29.82 -4.70
C HIS A 287 -1.17 -29.86 -3.39
N VAL A 288 -2.49 -29.67 -3.42
CA VAL A 288 -3.35 -29.84 -2.24
C VAL A 288 -3.23 -31.27 -1.68
N LYS A 289 -3.28 -32.27 -2.55
CA LYS A 289 -3.10 -33.67 -2.14
C LYS A 289 -1.70 -33.92 -1.58
N ALA A 290 -0.66 -33.42 -2.25
CA ALA A 290 0.70 -33.55 -1.78
C ALA A 290 0.94 -32.86 -0.43
N PHE A 291 0.31 -31.71 -0.19
CA PHE A 291 0.27 -31.03 1.12
C PHE A 291 -0.33 -31.93 2.19
N GLN A 292 -1.50 -32.53 1.94
CA GLN A 292 -2.18 -33.41 2.88
C GLN A 292 -1.34 -34.67 3.20
N ASP A 293 -0.72 -35.27 2.18
CA ASP A 293 0.16 -36.43 2.32
C ASP A 293 1.42 -36.06 3.13
N ALA A 294 2.05 -34.94 2.83
CA ALA A 294 3.23 -34.46 3.55
C ALA A 294 2.92 -34.11 5.01
N TYR A 295 1.78 -33.48 5.27
CA TYR A 295 1.29 -33.17 6.62
C TYR A 295 1.05 -34.46 7.43
N SER A 296 0.35 -35.46 6.84
CA SER A 296 0.06 -36.73 7.50
C SER A 296 1.34 -37.49 7.91
N GLN A 297 2.41 -37.33 7.12
CA GLN A 297 3.74 -37.91 7.36
C GLN A 297 4.65 -37.02 8.20
N ARG A 298 4.11 -35.89 8.75
CA ARG A 298 4.85 -34.88 9.54
C ARG A 298 6.05 -34.28 8.79
N ARG A 299 6.02 -34.28 7.47
CA ARG A 299 7.01 -33.61 6.62
C ARG A 299 6.60 -32.16 6.39
N PHE A 300 6.57 -31.38 7.48
CA PHE A 300 5.96 -30.04 7.48
C PHE A 300 6.65 -29.04 6.55
N TYR A 301 7.94 -29.16 6.33
CA TYR A 301 8.66 -28.33 5.37
C TYR A 301 8.14 -28.59 3.94
N GLN A 302 8.03 -29.86 3.55
CA GLN A 302 7.47 -30.24 2.25
C GLN A 302 5.99 -29.84 2.16
N ALA A 303 5.24 -29.96 3.25
CA ALA A 303 3.85 -29.51 3.28
C ALA A 303 3.74 -27.99 3.00
N ASP A 304 4.62 -27.17 3.54
CA ASP A 304 4.64 -25.72 3.29
C ASP A 304 4.97 -25.41 1.82
N ASP A 305 5.97 -26.05 1.24
CA ASP A 305 6.30 -25.89 -0.18
C ASP A 305 5.12 -26.25 -1.09
N GLU A 306 4.42 -27.36 -0.80
CA GLU A 306 3.24 -27.78 -1.56
C GLU A 306 2.07 -26.79 -1.38
N LEU A 307 1.90 -26.24 -0.18
CA LEU A 307 0.89 -25.20 0.09
C LEU A 307 1.14 -23.93 -0.72
N VAL A 308 2.39 -23.48 -0.75
CA VAL A 308 2.79 -22.30 -1.56
C VAL A 308 2.56 -22.57 -3.04
N ALA A 309 2.88 -23.77 -3.52
CA ALA A 309 2.63 -24.15 -4.92
C ALA A 309 1.13 -24.20 -5.23
N ALA A 310 0.30 -24.81 -4.37
CA ALA A 310 -1.14 -24.85 -4.52
C ALA A 310 -1.75 -23.44 -4.62
N ARG A 311 -1.39 -22.54 -3.72
CA ARG A 311 -1.85 -21.14 -3.72
C ARG A 311 -1.49 -20.41 -5.02
N ASN A 312 -0.26 -20.59 -5.50
CA ASN A 312 0.19 -19.95 -6.74
C ASN A 312 -0.57 -20.48 -7.97
N ASP A 313 -0.77 -21.80 -8.07
CA ASP A 313 -1.47 -22.39 -9.21
C ASP A 313 -2.98 -22.07 -9.19
N PHE A 314 -3.62 -22.06 -8.02
CA PHE A 314 -4.99 -21.53 -7.91
C PHE A 314 -5.07 -20.05 -8.30
N ALA A 315 -4.11 -19.23 -7.86
CA ALA A 315 -4.06 -17.81 -8.23
C ALA A 315 -3.93 -17.64 -9.76
N LEU A 316 -3.08 -18.42 -10.42
CA LEU A 316 -2.91 -18.39 -11.87
C LEU A 316 -4.16 -18.90 -12.61
N ALA A 317 -4.74 -20.02 -12.19
CA ALA A 317 -5.96 -20.56 -12.79
C ALA A 317 -7.12 -19.56 -12.69
N PHE A 318 -7.34 -19.01 -11.49
CA PHE A 318 -8.38 -18.01 -11.25
C PHE A 318 -8.13 -16.74 -12.05
N ALA A 319 -6.91 -16.19 -12.01
CA ALA A 319 -6.55 -14.96 -12.73
C ALA A 319 -6.75 -15.11 -14.25
N GLN A 320 -6.40 -16.25 -14.82
CA GLN A 320 -6.60 -16.52 -16.25
C GLN A 320 -8.06 -16.72 -16.61
N ALA A 321 -8.90 -17.22 -15.70
CA ALA A 321 -10.34 -17.35 -15.89
C ALA A 321 -11.09 -16.01 -15.84
N MET A 322 -10.50 -14.97 -15.22
CA MET A 322 -11.12 -13.65 -15.14
C MET A 322 -11.34 -13.02 -16.52
N PRO A 323 -12.45 -12.27 -16.71
CA PRO A 323 -12.66 -11.50 -17.92
C PRO A 323 -11.60 -10.40 -18.08
N VAL A 324 -11.21 -10.12 -19.30
CA VAL A 324 -10.38 -8.95 -19.62
C VAL A 324 -11.28 -7.75 -19.79
N ARG A 325 -11.00 -6.66 -19.12
CA ARG A 325 -11.69 -5.39 -19.32
C ARG A 325 -11.07 -4.62 -20.50
N LEU A 326 -11.91 -3.95 -21.28
CA LEU A 326 -11.51 -3.11 -22.42
C LEU A 326 -11.19 -1.69 -21.98
N VAL A 327 -11.86 -1.26 -20.90
CA VAL A 327 -11.67 0.02 -20.26
C VAL A 327 -11.37 -0.26 -18.80
N GLU A 328 -10.17 0.11 -18.36
CA GLU A 328 -9.73 -0.13 -16.98
C GLU A 328 -8.49 0.71 -16.66
N THR A 329 -8.53 1.45 -15.57
CA THR A 329 -7.34 2.11 -15.02
C THR A 329 -6.52 1.09 -14.23
N ARG A 330 -5.34 0.79 -14.72
CA ARG A 330 -4.34 -0.11 -14.15
C ARG A 330 -3.20 0.73 -13.60
N GLY A 331 -3.45 1.31 -12.43
CA GLY A 331 -2.58 2.29 -11.82
C GLY A 331 -1.50 1.68 -10.93
N VAL A 332 -0.39 2.39 -10.80
CA VAL A 332 0.65 2.09 -9.81
C VAL A 332 1.29 3.38 -9.31
N TRP A 333 1.58 3.46 -8.02
CA TRP A 333 2.41 4.52 -7.46
C TRP A 333 3.89 4.20 -7.64
N LEU A 334 4.61 5.08 -8.34
CA LEU A 334 6.05 5.02 -8.51
C LEU A 334 6.70 5.88 -7.43
N ASP A 335 7.21 5.21 -6.43
CA ASP A 335 7.72 5.78 -5.20
C ASP A 335 9.14 6.38 -5.36
N ARG A 336 9.48 7.31 -4.45
CA ARG A 336 10.79 7.95 -4.41
C ARG A 336 11.94 6.96 -4.39
N GLY A 337 11.84 5.89 -3.60
CA GLY A 337 12.92 4.90 -3.49
C GLY A 337 13.26 4.28 -4.84
N THR A 338 12.23 3.89 -5.60
CA THR A 338 12.38 3.35 -6.95
C THR A 338 12.94 4.40 -7.93
N ILE A 339 12.50 5.67 -7.83
CA ILE A 339 13.02 6.77 -8.65
C ILE A 339 14.51 6.99 -8.42
N VAL A 340 14.92 7.04 -7.16
CA VAL A 340 16.33 7.21 -6.78
C VAL A 340 17.18 6.01 -7.22
N ALA A 341 16.67 4.79 -7.02
CA ALA A 341 17.35 3.57 -7.43
C ALA A 341 17.56 3.47 -8.94
N ALA A 342 16.72 4.08 -9.74
CA ALA A 342 16.88 4.16 -11.19
C ALA A 342 18.13 4.95 -11.62
N ARG A 343 18.59 5.90 -10.82
CA ARG A 343 19.81 6.73 -10.97
C ARG A 343 19.83 7.66 -12.17
N ASP A 344 19.30 7.23 -13.31
CA ASP A 344 19.29 7.98 -14.55
C ASP A 344 18.08 7.63 -15.44
N ARG A 345 18.03 8.21 -16.62
CA ARG A 345 16.98 7.97 -17.61
C ARG A 345 16.92 6.51 -18.07
N ALA A 346 18.06 5.83 -18.23
CA ALA A 346 18.09 4.46 -18.71
C ALA A 346 17.52 3.49 -17.68
N GLY A 347 17.91 3.66 -16.41
CA GLY A 347 17.34 2.89 -15.31
C GLY A 347 15.84 3.14 -15.15
N LEU A 348 15.40 4.41 -15.28
CA LEU A 348 13.97 4.73 -15.23
C LEU A 348 13.20 4.13 -16.42
N ALA A 349 13.78 4.12 -17.62
CA ALA A 349 13.19 3.46 -18.78
C ALA A 349 12.99 1.96 -18.54
N ALA A 350 13.93 1.27 -17.89
CA ALA A 350 13.80 -0.14 -17.52
C ALA A 350 12.64 -0.36 -16.53
N VAL A 351 12.42 0.55 -15.57
CA VAL A 351 11.24 0.52 -14.69
C VAL A 351 9.97 0.59 -15.52
N PHE A 352 9.86 1.52 -16.46
CA PHE A 352 8.67 1.66 -17.33
C PHE A 352 8.47 0.46 -18.26
N ASP A 353 9.54 -0.21 -18.74
CA ASP A 353 9.43 -1.48 -19.50
C ASP A 353 8.82 -2.58 -18.63
N ARG A 354 9.26 -2.69 -17.40
CA ARG A 354 8.73 -3.63 -16.42
C ARG A 354 7.23 -3.37 -16.14
N LEU A 355 6.85 -2.09 -15.94
CA LEU A 355 5.45 -1.70 -15.74
C LEU A 355 4.59 -2.02 -16.98
N LYS A 356 5.11 -1.76 -18.17
CA LYS A 356 4.44 -2.14 -19.42
C LYS A 356 4.21 -3.65 -19.51
N SER A 357 5.20 -4.45 -19.15
CA SER A 357 5.08 -5.92 -19.13
C SER A 357 4.01 -6.41 -18.15
N ALA A 358 3.81 -5.72 -17.03
CA ALA A 358 2.75 -5.99 -16.07
C ALA A 358 1.35 -5.55 -16.54
N GLY A 359 1.25 -4.83 -17.64
CA GLY A 359 -0.02 -4.32 -18.18
C GLY A 359 -0.51 -3.02 -17.55
N ILE A 360 0.37 -2.30 -16.86
CA ILE A 360 0.08 -0.98 -16.27
C ILE A 360 -0.14 0.05 -17.39
N ASN A 361 -1.11 0.96 -17.20
CA ASN A 361 -1.41 2.03 -18.15
C ASN A 361 -1.45 3.44 -17.50
N VAL A 362 -1.42 3.55 -16.18
CA VAL A 362 -1.35 4.82 -15.45
C VAL A 362 -0.27 4.73 -14.37
N VAL A 363 0.64 5.70 -14.34
CA VAL A 363 1.70 5.79 -13.33
C VAL A 363 1.53 7.07 -12.53
N TYR A 364 1.38 6.93 -11.20
CA TYR A 364 1.39 8.04 -10.26
C TYR A 364 2.84 8.24 -9.79
N PHE A 365 3.51 9.21 -10.39
CA PHE A 365 4.92 9.50 -10.13
C PHE A 365 5.10 10.41 -8.92
N GLU A 366 5.85 9.99 -7.92
CA GLU A 366 6.12 10.80 -6.72
C GLU A 366 6.97 12.02 -7.05
N THR A 367 6.30 13.11 -7.39
CA THR A 367 6.92 14.34 -7.91
C THR A 367 7.44 15.25 -6.80
N ASN A 368 6.75 15.26 -5.65
CA ASN A 368 7.16 15.96 -4.45
C ASN A 368 6.93 15.08 -3.22
N ASN A 369 7.92 15.00 -2.35
CA ASN A 369 7.91 14.18 -1.14
C ASN A 369 8.61 14.94 -0.02
N ALA A 370 7.94 15.12 1.13
CA ALA A 370 8.48 15.79 2.30
C ALA A 370 9.15 17.16 1.97
N GLY A 371 8.54 17.91 1.06
CA GLY A 371 9.02 19.24 0.64
C GLY A 371 10.11 19.25 -0.43
N TYR A 372 10.62 18.08 -0.85
CA TYR A 372 11.62 17.98 -1.92
C TYR A 372 10.99 17.55 -3.25
N CYS A 373 11.43 18.17 -4.36
CA CYS A 373 11.00 17.84 -5.70
C CYS A 373 11.86 16.75 -6.35
N MET A 374 11.25 15.85 -7.12
CA MET A 374 11.95 14.89 -7.97
C MET A 374 12.19 15.43 -9.38
N TYR A 375 12.47 16.73 -9.49
CA TYR A 375 12.82 17.45 -10.70
C TYR A 375 13.49 18.77 -10.36
N PRO A 376 14.24 19.41 -11.29
CA PRO A 376 14.78 20.74 -11.10
C PRO A 376 13.66 21.79 -11.01
N SER A 377 13.26 22.14 -9.79
CA SER A 377 12.21 23.12 -9.50
C SER A 377 12.79 24.50 -9.24
N GLN A 378 11.99 25.53 -9.56
CA GLN A 378 12.29 26.93 -9.19
C GLN A 378 11.50 27.36 -7.93
N VAL A 379 10.58 26.52 -7.46
CA VAL A 379 9.71 26.80 -6.31
C VAL A 379 10.23 26.12 -5.04
N SER A 380 10.70 24.90 -5.11
CA SER A 380 11.20 24.15 -3.96
C SER A 380 12.52 23.43 -4.25
N ALA A 381 13.21 23.00 -3.21
CA ALA A 381 14.48 22.29 -3.35
C ALA A 381 14.30 20.94 -4.09
N GLN A 382 15.23 20.65 -4.99
CA GLN A 382 15.31 19.31 -5.57
C GLN A 382 15.87 18.33 -4.54
N ASN A 383 15.39 17.10 -4.56
CA ASN A 383 15.91 16.04 -3.72
C ASN A 383 17.39 15.80 -4.02
N PRO A 384 18.29 15.85 -3.00
CA PRO A 384 19.74 15.72 -3.21
C PRO A 384 20.14 14.45 -3.95
N GLN A 385 19.39 13.35 -3.77
CA GLN A 385 19.66 12.05 -4.41
C GLN A 385 19.37 12.05 -5.92
N THR A 386 18.63 13.04 -6.42
CA THR A 386 18.33 13.22 -7.84
C THR A 386 19.00 14.45 -8.44
N ALA A 387 19.95 15.07 -7.72
CA ALA A 387 20.66 16.22 -8.19
C ALA A 387 21.36 15.95 -9.53
N GLY A 388 21.29 16.93 -10.45
CA GLY A 388 21.99 16.86 -11.74
C GLY A 388 21.18 16.23 -12.89
N TRP A 389 19.95 15.73 -12.66
CA TRP A 389 19.06 15.26 -13.73
C TRP A 389 17.60 15.58 -13.43
N ASP A 390 16.74 15.34 -14.42
CA ASP A 390 15.30 15.59 -14.35
C ASP A 390 14.51 14.28 -14.41
N PRO A 391 14.26 13.61 -13.26
CA PRO A 391 13.47 12.38 -13.22
C PRO A 391 12.05 12.54 -13.76
N LEU A 392 11.36 13.65 -13.46
CA LEU A 392 9.98 13.88 -13.89
C LEU A 392 9.90 14.03 -15.41
N GLY A 393 10.78 14.85 -16.00
CA GLY A 393 10.82 15.01 -17.45
C GLY A 393 11.10 13.67 -18.18
N ALA A 394 12.07 12.90 -17.65
CA ALA A 394 12.34 11.56 -18.17
C ALA A 394 11.14 10.62 -18.02
N ALA A 395 10.48 10.62 -16.86
CA ALA A 395 9.32 9.77 -16.59
C ALA A 395 8.16 10.05 -17.54
N VAL A 396 7.83 11.31 -17.79
CA VAL A 396 6.77 11.70 -18.74
C VAL A 396 7.05 11.15 -20.14
N GLU A 397 8.27 11.33 -20.62
CA GLU A 397 8.65 10.83 -21.96
C GLU A 397 8.61 9.30 -22.02
N GLU A 398 9.14 8.62 -21.02
CA GLU A 398 9.19 7.15 -20.99
C GLU A 398 7.80 6.52 -20.81
N ALA A 399 6.90 7.16 -20.04
CA ALA A 399 5.49 6.77 -19.95
C ALA A 399 4.79 6.90 -21.32
N HIS A 400 4.86 8.07 -21.94
CA HIS A 400 4.18 8.37 -23.20
C HIS A 400 4.69 7.51 -24.37
N LYS A 401 6.00 7.24 -24.46
CA LYS A 401 6.57 6.28 -25.43
C LYS A 401 5.93 4.90 -25.34
N ARG A 402 5.49 4.49 -24.17
CA ARG A 402 4.88 3.18 -23.94
C ARG A 402 3.37 3.21 -23.94
N GLY A 403 2.75 4.37 -24.23
CA GLY A 403 1.31 4.59 -24.22
C GLY A 403 0.70 4.53 -22.81
N MET A 404 1.48 4.86 -21.81
CA MET A 404 1.03 5.03 -20.42
C MET A 404 0.78 6.51 -20.15
N GLN A 405 -0.13 6.78 -19.21
CA GLN A 405 -0.35 8.10 -18.65
C GLN A 405 0.54 8.31 -17.42
N LEU A 406 0.97 9.55 -17.23
CA LEU A 406 1.72 9.96 -16.05
C LEU A 406 0.96 11.02 -15.28
N ILE A 407 0.61 10.69 -14.04
CA ILE A 407 -0.01 11.58 -13.06
C ILE A 407 1.05 12.00 -12.07
N SER A 408 1.25 13.30 -11.91
CA SER A 408 2.19 13.86 -10.93
C SER A 408 1.61 13.71 -9.53
N TRP A 409 2.21 12.87 -8.69
CA TRP A 409 1.80 12.65 -7.30
C TRP A 409 2.55 13.61 -6.38
N VAL A 410 1.81 14.46 -5.67
CA VAL A 410 2.34 15.57 -4.87
C VAL A 410 1.84 15.45 -3.43
N TRP A 411 2.77 15.44 -2.48
CA TRP A 411 2.47 15.64 -1.06
C TRP A 411 2.15 17.11 -0.81
N ILE A 412 0.94 17.39 -0.36
CA ILE A 412 0.43 18.77 -0.29
C ILE A 412 0.86 19.46 1.00
N PHE A 413 0.34 19.07 2.16
CA PHE A 413 0.62 19.78 3.40
C PHE A 413 1.75 19.14 4.24
N ASN A 414 2.14 17.91 3.96
CA ASN A 414 3.31 17.29 4.57
C ASN A 414 4.59 17.75 3.85
N VAL A 415 5.49 18.44 4.56
CA VAL A 415 6.68 19.04 4.00
C VAL A 415 7.98 18.65 4.71
N GLY A 416 7.92 17.73 5.65
CA GLY A 416 9.09 17.19 6.33
C GLY A 416 8.75 15.83 6.99
N ASN A 417 9.74 14.93 7.04
CA ASN A 417 9.54 13.59 7.58
C ASN A 417 10.82 13.08 8.22
N MET A 418 10.78 12.78 9.51
CA MET A 418 11.92 12.31 10.29
C MET A 418 12.56 11.04 9.75
N MET A 419 11.74 10.14 9.17
CA MET A 419 12.24 8.90 8.60
C MET A 419 12.93 9.10 7.24
N HIS A 420 12.61 10.18 6.52
CA HIS A 420 13.23 10.51 5.24
C HIS A 420 14.49 11.37 5.39
N ASN A 421 14.59 12.19 6.44
CA ASN A 421 15.68 13.12 6.64
C ASN A 421 17.06 12.42 6.68
N PRO A 422 17.29 11.35 7.45
CA PRO A 422 18.59 10.67 7.45
C PRO A 422 18.96 10.08 6.08
N ILE A 423 17.98 9.65 5.29
CA ILE A 423 18.20 9.07 3.95
C ILE A 423 18.86 10.11 3.00
N ILE A 424 18.61 11.38 3.22
CA ILE A 424 19.18 12.48 2.43
C ILE A 424 20.28 13.23 3.17
N GLY A 425 20.82 12.66 4.26
CA GLY A 425 21.92 13.25 5.04
C GLY A 425 21.53 14.48 5.85
N LYS A 426 20.28 14.53 6.36
CA LYS A 426 19.78 15.57 7.27
C LYS A 426 19.54 14.98 8.65
N GLU A 427 19.62 15.84 9.68
CA GLU A 427 19.23 15.48 11.04
C GLU A 427 17.77 15.02 11.05
N ALA A 428 17.45 14.01 11.88
CA ALA A 428 16.12 13.42 11.91
C ALA A 428 15.02 14.46 12.18
N ASP A 429 15.24 15.39 13.08
CA ASP A 429 14.31 16.44 13.48
C ASP A 429 14.30 17.67 12.54
N PHE A 430 15.00 17.61 11.39
CA PHE A 430 14.96 18.68 10.40
C PHE A 430 13.54 18.84 9.83
N PRO A 431 12.90 20.03 9.96
CA PRO A 431 11.50 20.22 9.60
C PRO A 431 11.22 20.28 8.09
N GLY A 432 12.22 20.02 7.28
CA GLY A 432 12.13 20.07 5.83
C GLY A 432 12.54 21.41 5.21
N PRO A 433 12.83 21.43 3.90
CA PRO A 433 13.37 22.60 3.21
C PRO A 433 12.38 23.75 3.15
N VAL A 434 11.08 23.46 3.14
CA VAL A 434 10.01 24.47 3.03
C VAL A 434 9.89 25.26 4.32
N LEU A 435 9.74 24.61 5.47
CA LEU A 435 9.58 25.32 6.75
C LEU A 435 10.85 26.03 7.16
N SER A 436 12.02 25.43 6.96
CA SER A 436 13.31 26.06 7.28
C SER A 436 13.60 27.31 6.44
N GLY A 437 13.03 27.39 5.24
CA GLY A 437 13.18 28.56 4.33
C GLY A 437 12.25 29.72 4.67
N HIS A 438 11.27 29.53 5.57
CA HIS A 438 10.20 30.47 5.86
C HIS A 438 10.01 30.79 7.34
N ASP A 439 11.08 30.80 8.15
CA ASP A 439 11.12 31.13 9.59
C ASP A 439 10.07 30.42 10.46
N PHE A 440 9.60 29.29 10.00
CA PHE A 440 8.54 28.46 10.62
C PHE A 440 7.15 29.12 10.74
N SER A 441 6.96 30.33 10.20
CA SER A 441 5.65 31.00 10.26
C SER A 441 4.54 30.26 9.50
N TRP A 442 4.92 29.31 8.63
CA TRP A 442 3.99 28.49 7.89
C TRP A 442 3.70 27.15 8.56
N ALA A 443 4.44 26.83 9.62
CA ALA A 443 4.36 25.53 10.25
C ALA A 443 3.07 25.32 11.03
N LEU A 444 2.45 24.19 10.86
CA LEU A 444 1.38 23.73 11.72
C LEU A 444 1.95 23.33 13.07
N ALA A 445 1.36 23.78 14.17
CA ALA A 445 1.83 23.47 15.52
C ALA A 445 0.76 22.83 16.40
N ALA A 446 1.21 22.04 17.37
CA ALA A 446 0.38 21.52 18.45
C ALA A 446 0.15 22.59 19.52
N HIS A 447 -0.68 22.28 20.50
CA HIS A 447 -1.00 23.21 21.59
C HIS A 447 0.21 23.59 22.47
N ASP A 448 1.19 22.70 22.59
CA ASP A 448 2.44 22.93 23.33
C ASP A 448 3.52 23.67 22.49
N GLY A 449 3.19 24.05 21.26
CA GLY A 449 4.10 24.69 20.31
C GLY A 449 4.97 23.73 19.51
N SER A 450 4.85 22.43 19.71
CA SER A 450 5.57 21.43 18.91
C SER A 450 5.15 21.49 17.43
N LEU A 451 6.13 21.54 16.52
CA LEU A 451 5.92 21.49 15.06
C LEU A 451 5.84 20.06 14.54
N LEU A 452 6.28 19.09 15.32
CA LEU A 452 6.29 17.70 14.94
C LEU A 452 4.92 17.04 15.23
N ALA A 453 4.33 16.45 14.22
CA ALA A 453 3.21 15.54 14.40
C ALA A 453 3.75 14.19 14.93
N HIS A 454 3.93 14.09 16.25
CA HIS A 454 4.67 13.00 16.90
C HIS A 454 4.20 11.59 16.53
N ASN A 455 2.89 11.40 16.39
CA ASN A 455 2.30 10.11 16.03
C ASN A 455 2.54 9.69 14.57
N GLN A 456 3.15 10.59 13.75
CA GLN A 456 3.46 10.33 12.33
C GLN A 456 4.91 10.67 11.98
N HIS A 457 5.69 11.23 12.90
CA HIS A 457 7.08 11.69 12.67
C HIS A 457 7.20 12.68 11.50
N GLU A 458 6.23 13.59 11.36
CA GLU A 458 6.06 14.45 10.19
C GLU A 458 5.93 15.93 10.55
N PHE A 459 6.35 16.80 9.63
CA PHE A 459 6.21 18.24 9.71
C PHE A 459 5.26 18.74 8.62
N TRP A 460 4.38 19.69 8.95
CA TRP A 460 3.26 20.08 8.14
C TRP A 460 3.16 21.60 7.97
N ILE A 461 2.77 22.06 6.76
CA ILE A 461 2.27 23.41 6.55
C ILE A 461 0.87 23.52 7.17
N ASP A 462 0.59 24.65 7.84
CA ASP A 462 -0.77 24.97 8.26
C ASP A 462 -1.68 25.19 7.04
N PRO A 463 -2.71 24.34 6.84
CA PRO A 463 -3.64 24.48 5.72
C PRO A 463 -4.41 25.81 5.70
N SER A 464 -4.40 26.58 6.78
CA SER A 464 -5.00 27.91 6.84
C SER A 464 -4.05 29.01 6.41
N ASN A 465 -2.72 28.74 6.34
CA ASN A 465 -1.73 29.76 5.98
C ASN A 465 -1.84 30.16 4.49
N PRO A 466 -2.11 31.42 4.14
CA PRO A 466 -2.31 31.82 2.74
C PRO A 466 -1.03 31.72 1.91
N ASP A 467 0.13 32.07 2.49
CA ASP A 467 1.42 32.05 1.79
C ASP A 467 1.89 30.61 1.58
N GLY A 468 1.72 29.75 2.59
CA GLY A 468 1.99 28.32 2.48
C GLY A 468 1.11 27.63 1.45
N LYS A 469 -0.20 27.97 1.40
CA LYS A 469 -1.12 27.49 0.36
C LYS A 469 -0.70 27.97 -1.03
N ASP A 470 -0.31 29.25 -1.16
CA ASP A 470 0.12 29.79 -2.45
C ASP A 470 1.41 29.13 -2.93
N PHE A 471 2.38 28.93 -2.04
CA PHE A 471 3.62 28.19 -2.35
C PHE A 471 3.32 26.81 -2.94
N ILE A 472 2.49 25.99 -2.28
CA ILE A 472 2.12 24.66 -2.78
C ILE A 472 1.34 24.74 -4.10
N LYS A 473 0.46 25.73 -4.25
CA LYS A 473 -0.25 25.99 -5.51
C LYS A 473 0.73 26.34 -6.64
N GLN A 474 1.75 27.19 -6.39
CA GLN A 474 2.79 27.52 -7.37
C GLN A 474 3.63 26.29 -7.75
N LEU A 475 3.94 25.41 -6.79
CA LEU A 475 4.61 24.14 -7.06
C LEU A 475 3.79 23.28 -8.02
N CYS A 476 2.49 23.14 -7.75
CA CYS A 476 1.57 22.38 -8.62
C CYS A 476 1.45 23.03 -10.02
N LEU A 477 1.38 24.36 -10.09
CA LEU A 477 1.34 25.10 -11.36
C LEU A 477 2.64 24.96 -12.15
N GLU A 478 3.80 24.99 -11.50
CA GLU A 478 5.09 24.76 -12.14
C GLU A 478 5.11 23.40 -12.85
N VAL A 479 4.66 22.33 -12.17
CA VAL A 479 4.61 20.99 -12.75
C VAL A 479 3.76 20.97 -14.02
N VAL A 480 2.53 21.46 -13.96
CA VAL A 480 1.60 21.36 -15.10
C VAL A 480 1.93 22.31 -16.24
N THR A 481 2.69 23.37 -16.00
CA THR A 481 3.13 24.30 -17.04
C THR A 481 4.44 23.86 -17.70
N LYS A 482 5.35 23.28 -16.93
CA LYS A 482 6.68 22.87 -17.39
C LYS A 482 6.67 21.49 -18.04
N TYR A 483 5.79 20.57 -17.58
CA TYR A 483 5.74 19.18 -18.03
C TYR A 483 4.39 18.83 -18.62
N PRO A 484 4.35 18.04 -19.71
CA PRO A 484 3.10 17.56 -20.30
C PRO A 484 2.54 16.34 -19.53
N VAL A 485 2.44 16.48 -18.19
CA VAL A 485 1.79 15.44 -17.36
C VAL A 485 0.31 15.32 -17.72
N ASP A 486 -0.24 14.12 -17.62
CA ASP A 486 -1.65 13.85 -17.91
C ASP A 486 -2.58 14.25 -16.77
N GLY A 487 -2.06 14.44 -15.58
CA GLY A 487 -2.81 14.86 -14.41
C GLY A 487 -1.92 15.15 -13.21
N LEU A 488 -2.58 15.57 -12.12
CA LEU A 488 -1.94 15.79 -10.83
C LEU A 488 -2.75 15.13 -9.72
N GLN A 489 -2.08 14.45 -8.80
CA GLN A 489 -2.68 13.83 -7.63
C GLN A 489 -2.32 14.58 -6.36
N PHE A 490 -3.34 14.96 -5.59
CA PHE A 490 -3.18 15.49 -4.24
C PHE A 490 -3.07 14.33 -3.25
N ASP A 491 -1.96 14.24 -2.55
CA ASP A 491 -1.79 13.39 -1.38
C ASP A 491 -1.45 14.24 -0.15
N TYR A 492 -1.59 13.69 1.05
CA TYR A 492 -1.47 14.47 2.28
C TYR A 492 -2.34 15.75 2.27
N ILE A 493 -3.45 15.69 1.54
CA ILE A 493 -4.45 16.75 1.43
C ILE A 493 -5.42 16.68 2.63
N ARG A 494 -4.88 16.96 3.81
CA ARG A 494 -5.53 16.78 5.10
C ARG A 494 -4.68 17.42 6.20
N TYR A 495 -5.23 17.49 7.40
CA TYR A 495 -4.44 17.65 8.62
C TYR A 495 -3.79 16.32 9.03
N PRO A 496 -2.72 16.33 9.86
CA PRO A 496 -2.20 15.10 10.48
C PRO A 496 -3.26 14.47 11.37
N PHE A 497 -3.09 13.18 11.68
CA PHE A 497 -4.04 12.50 12.54
C PHE A 497 -4.12 13.15 13.92
N ASN A 498 -5.33 13.46 14.35
CA ASN A 498 -5.59 13.92 15.69
C ASN A 498 -5.58 12.73 16.66
N GLY A 499 -4.70 12.77 17.65
CA GLY A 499 -4.65 11.84 18.77
C GLY A 499 -4.89 12.56 20.09
N LYS A 500 -5.12 11.82 21.15
CA LYS A 500 -5.30 12.42 22.50
C LYS A 500 -3.99 13.12 22.90
N GLY A 501 -4.03 14.44 23.01
CA GLY A 501 -2.87 15.27 23.38
C GLY A 501 -1.93 15.60 22.21
N THR A 502 -2.25 15.18 20.96
CA THR A 502 -1.42 15.42 19.77
C THR A 502 -2.19 16.15 18.67
N GLU A 503 -3.26 16.85 19.02
CA GLU A 503 -4.01 17.64 18.02
C GLU A 503 -3.17 18.81 17.54
N MET A 504 -3.08 18.95 16.19
CA MET A 504 -2.36 20.01 15.51
C MET A 504 -3.32 21.11 15.02
N GLY A 505 -2.75 22.29 14.73
CA GLY A 505 -3.48 23.47 14.23
C GLY A 505 -3.64 24.56 15.28
N PHE A 506 -2.86 24.53 16.34
CA PHE A 506 -2.84 25.55 17.40
C PHE A 506 -1.71 26.58 17.26
N ASP A 507 -1.10 26.64 16.08
CA ASP A 507 -0.14 27.71 15.77
C ASP A 507 -0.81 29.09 15.92
N TRP A 508 -0.01 30.06 16.35
CA TRP A 508 -0.52 31.40 16.64
C TRP A 508 -1.23 32.05 15.42
N ALA A 509 -0.68 31.87 14.25
CA ALA A 509 -1.22 32.47 13.03
C ALA A 509 -2.57 31.83 12.62
N GLY A 510 -2.69 30.50 12.73
CA GLY A 510 -3.94 29.77 12.48
C GLY A 510 -5.02 30.16 13.47
N ARG A 511 -4.70 30.22 14.77
CA ARG A 511 -5.62 30.68 15.82
C ARG A 511 -6.10 32.10 15.54
N THR A 512 -5.21 33.03 15.26
CA THR A 512 -5.56 34.44 14.98
C THR A 512 -6.46 34.56 13.76
N ARG A 513 -6.25 33.79 12.71
CA ARG A 513 -7.12 33.74 11.54
C ARG A 513 -8.51 33.21 11.88
N PHE A 514 -8.58 32.10 12.58
CA PHE A 514 -9.84 31.53 13.03
C PHE A 514 -10.66 32.52 13.86
N GLU A 515 -10.05 33.12 14.86
CA GLU A 515 -10.71 34.09 15.75
C GLU A 515 -11.19 35.32 14.99
N ARG A 516 -10.40 35.83 14.05
CA ARG A 516 -10.78 36.97 13.19
C ARG A 516 -11.95 36.62 12.26
N GLU A 517 -11.96 35.41 11.69
CA GLU A 517 -12.94 35.00 10.68
C GLU A 517 -14.25 34.55 11.31
N THR A 518 -14.23 34.02 12.52
CA THR A 518 -15.40 33.44 13.19
C THR A 518 -15.92 34.25 14.36
N GLY A 519 -15.09 35.10 14.96
CA GLY A 519 -15.40 35.81 16.20
C GLY A 519 -15.30 34.94 17.47
N ALA A 520 -14.96 33.65 17.32
CA ALA A 520 -14.81 32.72 18.44
C ALA A 520 -13.40 32.78 19.04
N ASN A 521 -13.25 32.41 20.31
CA ASN A 521 -11.97 32.40 21.01
C ASN A 521 -11.59 30.96 21.41
N LEU A 522 -10.45 30.48 20.88
CA LEU A 522 -9.95 29.14 21.17
C LEU A 522 -9.46 28.91 22.61
N ASP A 523 -9.23 29.98 23.37
CA ASP A 523 -8.94 29.85 24.82
C ASP A 523 -10.16 29.36 25.63
N ARG A 524 -11.35 29.46 25.02
CA ARG A 524 -12.61 28.94 25.57
C ARG A 524 -13.14 27.80 24.69
N LEU A 525 -12.44 26.69 24.71
CA LEU A 525 -12.75 25.53 23.86
C LEU A 525 -13.99 24.75 24.40
N ASP A 526 -15.15 25.41 24.46
CA ASP A 526 -16.44 24.75 24.69
C ASP A 526 -16.87 23.92 23.45
N GLU A 527 -17.99 23.22 23.54
CA GLU A 527 -18.45 22.31 22.48
C GLU A 527 -18.72 23.07 21.17
N ASP A 528 -19.40 24.23 21.25
CA ASP A 528 -19.75 25.05 20.08
C ASP A 528 -18.49 25.62 19.39
N THR A 529 -17.53 26.12 20.18
CA THR A 529 -16.25 26.61 19.64
C THR A 529 -15.45 25.48 19.00
N ARG A 530 -15.48 24.27 19.59
CA ARG A 530 -14.79 23.10 19.03
C ARG A 530 -15.42 22.66 17.69
N GLU A 531 -16.74 22.64 17.60
CA GLU A 531 -17.42 22.31 16.34
C GLU A 531 -17.11 23.37 15.26
N LEU A 532 -17.15 24.64 15.62
CA LEU A 532 -16.81 25.74 14.70
C LEU A 532 -15.34 25.67 14.24
N TRP A 533 -14.43 25.38 15.15
CA TRP A 533 -13.00 25.15 14.86
C TRP A 533 -12.80 23.98 13.90
N MET A 534 -13.47 22.86 14.13
CA MET A 534 -13.42 21.71 13.25
C MET A 534 -13.96 22.02 11.86
N ALA A 535 -15.12 22.67 11.76
CA ALA A 535 -15.71 23.07 10.49
C ALA A 535 -14.82 24.06 9.73
N TRP A 536 -14.17 24.98 10.44
CA TRP A 536 -13.24 25.93 9.84
C TRP A 536 -11.99 25.21 9.29
N LYS A 537 -11.37 24.30 10.03
CA LYS A 537 -10.23 23.49 9.55
C LYS A 537 -10.61 22.68 8.28
N ILE A 538 -11.78 22.05 8.26
CA ILE A 538 -12.30 21.33 7.09
C ILE A 538 -12.42 22.28 5.89
N SER A 539 -12.91 23.50 6.12
CA SER A 539 -13.05 24.49 5.06
C SER A 539 -11.72 24.93 4.47
N GLN A 540 -10.65 25.02 5.29
CA GLN A 540 -9.32 25.39 4.81
C GLN A 540 -8.76 24.38 3.81
N VAL A 541 -8.90 23.08 4.10
CA VAL A 541 -8.51 22.00 3.19
C VAL A 541 -9.34 22.03 1.91
N SER A 542 -10.67 22.11 2.03
CA SER A 542 -11.58 22.09 0.88
C SER A 542 -11.43 23.33 -0.01
N ASN A 543 -11.19 24.51 0.57
CA ASN A 543 -10.89 25.72 -0.20
C ASN A 543 -9.58 25.60 -0.98
N PHE A 544 -8.52 25.03 -0.37
CA PHE A 544 -7.30 24.77 -1.10
C PHE A 544 -7.52 23.84 -2.31
N VAL A 545 -8.26 22.74 -2.14
CA VAL A 545 -8.59 21.82 -3.25
C VAL A 545 -9.35 22.58 -4.34
N LYS A 546 -10.36 23.36 -3.99
CA LYS A 546 -11.13 24.18 -4.93
C LYS A 546 -10.24 25.13 -5.72
N GLU A 547 -9.51 25.99 -5.02
CA GLU A 547 -8.72 27.05 -5.62
C GLU A 547 -7.60 26.51 -6.50
N THR A 548 -6.90 25.49 -6.00
CA THR A 548 -5.78 24.88 -6.71
C THR A 548 -6.26 24.09 -7.93
N SER A 549 -7.30 23.27 -7.81
CA SER A 549 -7.84 22.53 -8.97
C SER A 549 -8.33 23.46 -10.09
N MET A 550 -9.01 24.54 -9.74
CA MET A 550 -9.47 25.55 -10.71
C MET A 550 -8.29 26.26 -11.40
N SER A 551 -7.25 26.62 -10.63
CA SER A 551 -6.04 27.26 -11.16
C SER A 551 -5.29 26.34 -12.11
N LEU A 552 -5.11 25.07 -11.75
CA LEU A 552 -4.45 24.06 -12.58
C LEU A 552 -5.20 23.82 -13.89
N ARG A 553 -6.51 23.69 -13.85
CA ARG A 553 -7.34 23.49 -15.04
C ARG A 553 -7.31 24.73 -15.95
N LYS A 554 -7.28 25.94 -15.37
CA LYS A 554 -7.14 27.19 -16.13
C LYS A 554 -5.78 27.26 -16.82
N ALA A 555 -4.70 26.86 -16.14
CA ALA A 555 -3.35 26.82 -16.71
C ALA A 555 -3.21 25.77 -17.83
N ALA A 556 -3.98 24.70 -17.77
CA ALA A 556 -3.96 23.59 -18.72
C ALA A 556 -5.20 23.51 -19.63
N LEU A 557 -5.86 24.62 -19.93
CA LEU A 557 -7.12 24.67 -20.71
C LEU A 557 -7.05 23.92 -22.06
N CYS A 558 -5.89 23.86 -22.70
CA CYS A 558 -5.69 23.18 -23.96
C CYS A 558 -5.41 21.67 -23.81
N ARG A 559 -5.35 21.18 -22.56
CA ARG A 559 -5.10 19.77 -22.24
C ARG A 559 -6.20 19.23 -21.33
N ASN A 560 -6.54 17.98 -21.49
CA ASN A 560 -7.46 17.29 -20.57
C ASN A 560 -6.71 16.90 -19.27
N LEU A 561 -6.35 17.90 -18.45
CA LEU A 561 -5.64 17.68 -17.19
C LEU A 561 -6.60 17.08 -16.17
N ARG A 562 -6.23 15.94 -15.60
CA ARG A 562 -6.99 15.27 -14.54
C ARG A 562 -6.45 15.66 -13.18
N ILE A 563 -7.37 15.91 -12.26
CA ILE A 563 -7.05 16.15 -10.84
C ILE A 563 -7.59 14.98 -10.04
N THR A 564 -6.69 14.29 -9.37
CA THR A 564 -7.03 13.14 -8.53
C THR A 564 -6.62 13.36 -7.09
N ALA A 565 -7.15 12.59 -6.16
CA ALA A 565 -6.77 12.69 -4.75
C ALA A 565 -6.59 11.30 -4.12
N ALA A 566 -5.46 11.11 -3.42
CA ALA A 566 -5.29 10.00 -2.50
C ALA A 566 -6.03 10.32 -1.19
N VAL A 567 -6.98 9.48 -0.82
CA VAL A 567 -7.90 9.75 0.29
C VAL A 567 -8.09 8.55 1.20
N TYR A 568 -8.53 8.80 2.43
CA TYR A 568 -8.93 7.73 3.34
C TYR A 568 -10.35 7.25 3.05
N ALA A 569 -10.54 5.94 2.99
CA ALA A 569 -11.81 5.25 2.72
C ALA A 569 -12.68 5.06 3.98
N LEU A 570 -12.42 5.81 5.03
CA LEU A 570 -13.08 5.67 6.31
C LEU A 570 -14.37 6.50 6.40
N PRO A 571 -15.32 6.16 7.29
CA PRO A 571 -16.59 6.87 7.40
C PRO A 571 -16.42 8.37 7.59
N LYS A 572 -17.28 9.16 6.97
CA LYS A 572 -17.22 10.64 6.96
C LYS A 572 -17.00 11.24 8.33
N ARG A 573 -17.80 10.83 9.34
CA ARG A 573 -17.70 11.38 10.70
C ARG A 573 -16.30 11.20 11.31
N TRP A 574 -15.70 10.02 11.17
CA TRP A 574 -14.37 9.75 11.68
C TRP A 574 -13.32 10.59 10.92
N ARG A 575 -13.39 10.59 9.61
CA ARG A 575 -12.44 11.27 8.74
C ARG A 575 -12.43 12.79 8.95
N LEU A 576 -13.62 13.39 9.10
CA LEU A 576 -13.73 14.82 9.40
C LEU A 576 -13.16 15.17 10.77
N SER A 577 -13.37 14.33 11.78
CA SER A 577 -12.84 14.56 13.14
C SER A 577 -11.35 14.28 13.24
N ALA A 578 -10.83 13.24 12.57
CA ALA A 578 -9.46 12.81 12.73
C ALA A 578 -8.46 13.55 11.83
N ILE A 579 -8.86 13.92 10.59
CA ILE A 579 -7.95 14.44 9.57
C ILE A 579 -8.53 15.56 8.70
N GLN A 580 -9.73 16.03 8.97
CA GLN A 580 -10.41 17.14 8.26
C GLN A 580 -10.47 16.99 6.74
N GLN A 581 -10.64 15.77 6.23
CA GLN A 581 -10.65 15.44 4.80
C GLN A 581 -12.10 15.21 4.31
N GLU A 582 -12.69 16.17 3.58
CA GLU A 582 -14.08 16.13 3.09
C GLU A 582 -14.16 15.93 1.56
N TRP A 583 -13.69 14.77 1.08
CA TRP A 583 -13.65 14.49 -0.35
C TRP A 583 -15.03 14.39 -1.02
N GLU A 584 -16.12 14.14 -0.30
CA GLU A 584 -17.47 14.14 -0.84
C GLU A 584 -17.84 15.54 -1.42
N THR A 585 -17.46 16.60 -0.72
CA THR A 585 -17.64 17.97 -1.19
C THR A 585 -16.81 18.24 -2.45
N TRP A 586 -15.58 17.72 -2.52
CA TRP A 586 -14.72 17.90 -3.68
C TRP A 586 -15.30 17.23 -4.93
N VAL A 587 -15.82 16.01 -4.76
CA VAL A 587 -16.47 15.23 -5.83
C VAL A 587 -17.77 15.92 -6.28
N ALA A 588 -18.63 16.31 -5.32
CA ALA A 588 -19.91 16.92 -5.63
C ALA A 588 -19.79 18.21 -6.48
N ASN A 589 -18.69 18.95 -6.28
CA ASN A 589 -18.39 20.18 -7.01
C ASN A 589 -17.48 19.98 -8.24
N GLY A 590 -17.04 18.75 -8.54
CA GLY A 590 -16.15 18.44 -9.67
C GLY A 590 -14.75 19.02 -9.54
N TRP A 591 -14.27 19.26 -8.29
CA TRP A 591 -12.91 19.73 -8.08
C TRP A 591 -11.88 18.64 -8.29
N VAL A 592 -12.27 17.37 -8.14
CA VAL A 592 -11.48 16.19 -8.44
C VAL A 592 -12.19 15.29 -9.45
N ASP A 593 -11.43 14.64 -10.34
CA ASP A 593 -11.91 13.74 -11.37
C ASP A 593 -11.93 12.29 -10.91
N ALA A 594 -11.00 11.94 -10.01
CA ALA A 594 -10.92 10.59 -9.45
C ALA A 594 -10.42 10.62 -8.00
N LEU A 595 -10.85 9.62 -7.25
CA LEU A 595 -10.34 9.31 -5.93
C LEU A 595 -9.54 7.99 -5.98
N ASN A 596 -8.38 8.00 -5.32
CA ASN A 596 -7.60 6.80 -5.03
C ASN A 596 -7.69 6.55 -3.52
N PRO A 597 -8.78 5.91 -3.04
CA PRO A 597 -8.90 5.61 -1.62
C PRO A 597 -7.80 4.62 -1.20
N MET A 598 -7.03 4.96 -0.19
CA MET A 598 -5.97 4.13 0.38
C MET A 598 -6.59 2.98 1.20
N THR A 599 -7.11 1.98 0.49
CA THR A 599 -7.74 0.79 1.06
C THR A 599 -6.68 -0.29 1.32
N TYR A 600 -5.70 0.04 2.17
CA TYR A 600 -4.60 -0.85 2.50
C TYR A 600 -5.03 -1.88 3.55
N VAL A 601 -5.78 -2.87 3.08
CA VAL A 601 -6.41 -3.91 3.90
C VAL A 601 -5.92 -5.29 3.49
N ALA A 602 -5.96 -6.23 4.43
CA ALA A 602 -5.49 -7.59 4.19
C ALA A 602 -6.50 -8.43 3.40
N THR A 603 -7.80 -8.17 3.55
CA THR A 603 -8.84 -9.04 3.00
C THR A 603 -9.70 -8.37 1.92
N ALA A 604 -10.17 -9.15 0.98
CA ALA A 604 -11.12 -8.73 -0.06
C ALA A 604 -12.45 -8.20 0.54
N LYS A 605 -12.89 -8.75 1.65
CA LYS A 605 -14.11 -8.30 2.35
C LYS A 605 -13.97 -6.87 2.89
N GLU A 606 -12.84 -6.56 3.48
CA GLU A 606 -12.55 -5.21 3.95
C GLU A 606 -12.43 -4.23 2.78
N LEU A 607 -11.78 -4.67 1.68
CA LEU A 607 -11.73 -3.88 0.45
C LEU A 607 -13.14 -3.57 -0.07
N ALA A 608 -14.00 -4.59 -0.18
CA ALA A 608 -15.40 -4.40 -0.62
C ALA A 608 -16.14 -3.39 0.25
N THR A 609 -15.96 -3.46 1.57
CA THR A 609 -16.58 -2.52 2.51
C THR A 609 -16.07 -1.10 2.32
N ASN A 610 -14.75 -0.92 2.33
CA ASN A 610 -14.12 0.40 2.33
C ASN A 610 -14.23 1.08 0.95
N ALA A 611 -13.86 0.39 -0.12
CA ALA A 611 -13.94 0.93 -1.47
C ALA A 611 -15.39 1.04 -1.96
N GLY A 612 -16.26 0.11 -1.57
CA GLY A 612 -17.70 0.16 -1.85
C GLY A 612 -18.35 1.41 -1.25
N TYR A 613 -18.01 1.74 0.00
CA TYR A 613 -18.46 2.99 0.63
C TYR A 613 -18.04 4.22 -0.19
N VAL A 614 -16.78 4.31 -0.59
CA VAL A 614 -16.31 5.47 -1.39
C VAL A 614 -17.05 5.53 -2.73
N ARG A 615 -17.19 4.40 -3.43
CA ARG A 615 -17.90 4.34 -4.70
C ARG A 615 -19.38 4.79 -4.58
N GLU A 616 -20.06 4.34 -3.55
CA GLU A 616 -21.45 4.75 -3.27
C GLU A 616 -21.55 6.27 -3.03
N GLN A 617 -20.65 6.83 -2.21
CA GLN A 617 -20.66 8.25 -1.89
C GLN A 617 -20.27 9.15 -3.06
N THR A 618 -19.49 8.67 -4.02
CA THR A 618 -19.14 9.44 -5.23
C THR A 618 -20.29 9.52 -6.23
N ALA A 619 -21.21 8.56 -6.21
CA ALA A 619 -22.35 8.47 -7.11
C ALA A 619 -21.94 8.69 -8.59
N ASP A 620 -20.82 8.10 -9.00
CA ASP A 620 -20.20 8.19 -10.33
C ASP A 620 -19.87 9.61 -10.85
N LYS A 621 -19.89 10.62 -9.97
CA LYS A 621 -19.45 11.99 -10.31
C LYS A 621 -17.92 12.12 -10.39
N ALA A 622 -17.20 11.21 -9.74
CA ALA A 622 -15.78 11.01 -9.88
C ALA A 622 -15.49 9.51 -9.96
N LEU A 623 -14.43 9.14 -10.66
CA LEU A 623 -13.98 7.75 -10.74
C LEU A 623 -13.33 7.32 -9.44
N VAL A 624 -13.41 6.02 -9.12
CA VAL A 624 -12.81 5.45 -7.90
C VAL A 624 -11.84 4.33 -8.29
N PHE A 625 -10.58 4.48 -7.89
CA PHE A 625 -9.52 3.51 -8.12
C PHE A 625 -8.91 3.08 -6.79
N PRO A 626 -9.46 2.06 -6.12
CA PRO A 626 -8.98 1.62 -4.81
C PRO A 626 -7.47 1.35 -4.81
N GLY A 627 -6.79 1.87 -3.78
CA GLY A 627 -5.39 1.63 -3.53
C GLY A 627 -5.18 0.26 -2.87
N LEU A 628 -4.36 -0.59 -3.49
CA LEU A 628 -4.02 -1.92 -2.99
C LEU A 628 -2.60 -1.91 -2.42
N SER A 629 -2.43 -2.29 -1.15
CA SER A 629 -1.09 -2.44 -0.55
C SER A 629 -0.45 -3.76 -0.96
N ILE A 630 0.18 -3.77 -2.12
CA ILE A 630 0.80 -4.99 -2.68
C ILE A 630 2.04 -5.47 -1.91
N ARG A 631 2.52 -4.70 -0.94
CA ARG A 631 3.52 -5.15 0.04
C ARG A 631 2.98 -6.27 0.93
N GLN A 632 1.71 -6.17 1.33
CA GLN A 632 1.06 -7.08 2.27
C GLN A 632 0.36 -8.26 1.57
N LEU A 633 0.21 -8.19 0.25
CA LEU A 633 -0.54 -9.17 -0.54
C LEU A 633 0.41 -10.12 -1.27
N ASP A 634 0.14 -11.40 -1.15
CA ASP A 634 0.67 -12.40 -2.06
C ASP A 634 -0.07 -12.35 -3.42
N THR A 635 0.27 -13.24 -4.34
CA THR A 635 -0.36 -13.30 -5.67
C THR A 635 -1.85 -13.60 -5.61
N ALA A 636 -2.27 -14.48 -4.70
CA ALA A 636 -3.68 -14.86 -4.55
C ALA A 636 -4.51 -13.71 -3.99
N GLY A 637 -4.03 -13.05 -2.93
CA GLY A 637 -4.67 -11.89 -2.33
C GLY A 637 -4.75 -10.69 -3.28
N LEU A 638 -3.69 -10.46 -4.09
CA LEU A 638 -3.71 -9.41 -5.12
C LEU A 638 -4.83 -9.66 -6.14
N ILE A 639 -4.92 -10.87 -6.69
CA ILE A 639 -5.94 -11.19 -7.70
C ILE A 639 -7.35 -11.17 -7.09
N GLU A 640 -7.50 -11.61 -5.84
CA GLU A 640 -8.78 -11.54 -5.14
C GLU A 640 -9.24 -10.11 -4.91
N GLN A 641 -8.36 -9.22 -4.51
CA GLN A 641 -8.70 -7.81 -4.33
C GLN A 641 -8.98 -7.11 -5.67
N LEU A 642 -8.28 -7.46 -6.75
CA LEU A 642 -8.60 -6.97 -8.10
C LEU A 642 -9.99 -7.42 -8.57
N ASP A 643 -10.34 -8.68 -8.35
CA ASP A 643 -11.66 -9.22 -8.67
C ASP A 643 -12.76 -8.52 -7.86
N THR A 644 -12.52 -8.36 -6.57
CA THR A 644 -13.42 -7.63 -5.66
C THR A 644 -13.62 -6.17 -6.07
N ALA A 645 -12.55 -5.46 -6.43
CA ALA A 645 -12.66 -4.09 -6.94
C ALA A 645 -13.53 -4.02 -8.20
N ARG A 646 -13.40 -4.99 -9.10
CA ARG A 646 -14.26 -5.12 -10.28
C ARG A 646 -15.71 -5.41 -9.92
N ALA A 647 -15.93 -6.32 -8.96
CA ALA A 647 -17.27 -6.73 -8.51
C ALA A 647 -18.06 -5.59 -7.85
N ILE A 648 -17.40 -4.69 -7.12
CA ILE A 648 -18.04 -3.48 -6.57
C ILE A 648 -18.21 -2.36 -7.60
N GLY A 649 -17.88 -2.60 -8.87
CA GLY A 649 -18.13 -1.68 -9.98
C GLY A 649 -17.10 -0.58 -10.16
N THR A 650 -15.88 -0.70 -9.60
CA THR A 650 -14.82 0.28 -9.90
C THR A 650 -14.24 0.06 -11.30
N LEU A 651 -13.79 1.14 -11.95
CA LEU A 651 -13.22 1.10 -13.30
C LEU A 651 -11.68 0.95 -13.28
N GLY A 652 -11.13 0.45 -12.22
CA GLY A 652 -9.69 0.20 -12.07
C GLY A 652 -9.25 0.18 -10.63
N THR A 653 -7.94 0.05 -10.43
CA THR A 653 -7.26 0.04 -9.13
C THR A 653 -5.91 0.72 -9.26
N THR A 654 -5.31 1.08 -8.11
CA THR A 654 -3.94 1.61 -8.06
C THR A 654 -3.12 0.81 -7.05
N MET A 655 -1.99 0.24 -7.46
CA MET A 655 -1.13 -0.59 -6.59
C MET A 655 -0.08 0.26 -5.88
N PHE A 656 0.06 0.11 -4.57
CA PHE A 656 1.09 0.75 -3.75
C PHE A 656 2.12 -0.29 -3.31
N ALA A 657 3.34 -0.25 -3.80
CA ALA A 657 3.97 0.63 -4.78
C ALA A 657 4.86 -0.18 -5.72
N VAL A 658 5.51 0.48 -6.69
CA VAL A 658 6.43 -0.20 -7.64
C VAL A 658 7.51 -1.00 -6.93
N ALA A 659 8.05 -0.48 -5.81
CA ALA A 659 9.03 -1.19 -4.98
C ALA A 659 8.60 -2.60 -4.55
N HIS A 660 7.29 -2.89 -4.52
CA HIS A 660 6.72 -4.16 -4.08
C HIS A 660 6.11 -4.99 -5.22
N LEU A 661 6.25 -4.52 -6.47
CA LEU A 661 5.76 -5.22 -7.65
C LEU A 661 6.82 -6.21 -8.15
N ASP A 662 6.88 -7.38 -7.52
CA ASP A 662 7.80 -8.46 -7.87
C ASP A 662 7.39 -9.22 -9.15
N ASP A 663 8.27 -10.11 -9.63
CA ASP A 663 8.05 -10.85 -10.87
C ASP A 663 6.88 -11.84 -10.79
N LYS A 664 6.57 -12.38 -9.60
CA LYS A 664 5.40 -13.26 -9.41
C LYS A 664 4.11 -12.49 -9.61
N LYS A 665 4.01 -11.29 -9.01
CA LYS A 665 2.86 -10.39 -9.19
C LYS A 665 2.74 -9.92 -10.65
N ILE A 666 3.85 -9.52 -11.27
CA ILE A 666 3.85 -9.16 -12.70
C ILE A 666 3.34 -10.31 -13.55
N ASN A 667 3.81 -11.53 -13.29
CA ASN A 667 3.42 -12.70 -14.08
C ASN A 667 1.94 -13.02 -13.95
N VAL A 668 1.38 -13.02 -12.74
CA VAL A 668 -0.05 -13.32 -12.54
C VAL A 668 -0.95 -12.24 -13.17
N LEU A 669 -0.55 -10.96 -13.11
CA LEU A 669 -1.26 -9.87 -13.78
C LEU A 669 -1.24 -10.03 -15.31
N ARG A 670 -0.04 -10.24 -15.86
CA ARG A 670 0.20 -10.36 -17.31
C ARG A 670 -0.47 -11.59 -17.94
N LEU A 671 -0.50 -12.71 -17.27
CA LEU A 671 -1.16 -13.93 -17.72
C LEU A 671 -2.67 -13.93 -17.42
N GLY A 672 -3.09 -13.17 -16.43
CA GLY A 672 -4.45 -13.11 -15.91
C GLY A 672 -5.24 -11.87 -16.39
N PRO A 673 -5.69 -11.02 -15.44
CA PRO A 673 -6.64 -9.94 -15.72
C PRO A 673 -6.08 -8.85 -16.66
N TYR A 674 -4.75 -8.70 -16.77
CA TYR A 674 -4.10 -7.68 -17.60
C TYR A 674 -3.49 -8.23 -18.88
N ARG A 675 -3.82 -9.48 -19.28
CA ARG A 675 -3.26 -10.17 -20.46
C ARG A 675 -3.52 -9.48 -21.79
N ARG A 676 -4.48 -8.57 -21.90
CA ARG A 676 -4.79 -7.82 -23.12
C ARG A 676 -4.25 -6.40 -23.06
N LEU A 677 -3.59 -5.99 -24.14
CA LEU A 677 -3.11 -4.64 -24.38
C LEU A 677 -3.42 -4.23 -25.85
N PRO A 678 -3.64 -2.97 -26.16
CA PRO A 678 -3.81 -1.85 -25.23
C PRO A 678 -5.17 -1.85 -24.52
N VAL A 679 -5.25 -1.21 -23.37
CA VAL A 679 -6.48 -0.97 -22.59
C VAL A 679 -6.60 0.51 -22.34
N LEU A 680 -7.78 1.07 -22.59
CA LEU A 680 -8.07 2.48 -22.37
C LEU A 680 -8.37 2.70 -20.89
N SER A 681 -7.80 3.74 -20.29
CA SER A 681 -8.28 4.22 -19.00
C SER A 681 -9.54 5.08 -19.17
N ALA A 682 -10.51 4.93 -18.29
CA ALA A 682 -11.80 5.61 -18.42
C ALA A 682 -11.68 7.14 -18.38
N GLU A 683 -10.72 7.65 -17.62
CA GLU A 683 -10.48 9.08 -17.47
C GLU A 683 -9.76 9.72 -18.67
N GLN A 684 -9.13 8.95 -19.54
CA GLN A 684 -8.36 9.49 -20.68
C GLN A 684 -9.27 10.08 -21.75
N ASP A 685 -10.25 9.31 -22.15
CA ASP A 685 -11.25 9.69 -23.15
C ASP A 685 -12.56 8.96 -22.84
N PRO A 686 -13.40 9.54 -21.95
CA PRO A 686 -14.59 8.85 -21.49
C PRO A 686 -15.62 8.62 -22.59
N LEU A 687 -15.72 9.49 -23.60
CA LEU A 687 -16.64 9.27 -24.74
C LEU A 687 -16.17 8.13 -25.64
N ARG A 688 -14.87 8.03 -25.88
CA ARG A 688 -14.28 6.89 -26.62
C ARG A 688 -14.44 5.60 -25.81
N ALA A 689 -14.24 5.66 -24.50
CA ALA A 689 -14.44 4.51 -23.61
C ALA A 689 -15.89 4.01 -23.67
N SER A 690 -16.87 4.91 -23.60
CA SER A 690 -18.30 4.58 -23.70
C SER A 690 -18.66 3.94 -25.05
N ARG A 691 -18.14 4.47 -26.17
CA ARG A 691 -18.33 3.89 -27.51
C ARG A 691 -17.73 2.47 -27.59
N LEU A 692 -16.51 2.30 -27.11
CA LEU A 692 -15.85 0.97 -27.10
C LEU A 692 -16.65 -0.05 -26.29
N LEU A 693 -17.18 0.36 -25.14
CA LEU A 693 -17.94 -0.52 -24.27
C LEU A 693 -19.31 -0.88 -24.88
N ILE A 694 -20.05 0.08 -25.44
CA ILE A 694 -21.38 -0.18 -26.04
C ILE A 694 -21.26 -1.04 -27.29
N ASP A 695 -20.25 -0.84 -28.13
CA ASP A 695 -20.00 -1.65 -29.33
C ASP A 695 -19.68 -3.12 -28.96
N ASN A 696 -18.87 -3.30 -27.93
CA ASN A 696 -18.58 -4.66 -27.42
C ASN A 696 -19.78 -5.31 -26.74
N PHE A 697 -20.58 -4.54 -26.02
CA PHE A 697 -21.84 -5.00 -25.44
C PHE A 697 -22.82 -5.47 -26.54
N SER A 698 -23.07 -4.64 -27.55
CA SER A 698 -23.91 -4.99 -28.70
C SER A 698 -23.41 -6.25 -29.42
N SER A 699 -22.10 -6.32 -29.68
CA SER A 699 -21.47 -7.49 -30.29
C SER A 699 -21.60 -8.75 -29.43
N LEU A 700 -21.48 -8.64 -28.10
CA LEU A 700 -21.64 -9.75 -27.18
C LEU A 700 -23.07 -10.29 -27.18
N VAL A 701 -24.06 -9.41 -27.10
CA VAL A 701 -25.49 -9.78 -27.15
C VAL A 701 -25.83 -10.48 -28.48
N ASN A 702 -25.43 -9.89 -29.60
CA ASN A 702 -25.63 -10.48 -30.92
C ASN A 702 -25.00 -11.88 -31.06
N ARG A 703 -23.80 -12.09 -30.53
CA ARG A 703 -23.13 -13.40 -30.55
C ARG A 703 -23.92 -14.45 -29.77
N TYR A 704 -24.48 -14.11 -28.63
CA TYR A 704 -25.33 -15.02 -27.87
C TYR A 704 -26.65 -15.34 -28.59
N LEU A 705 -27.22 -14.40 -29.33
CA LEU A 705 -28.47 -14.64 -30.05
C LEU A 705 -28.25 -15.47 -31.32
N GLN A 706 -27.08 -15.36 -31.96
CA GLN A 706 -26.75 -16.10 -33.20
C GLN A 706 -26.28 -17.55 -32.93
N ASP A 707 -25.84 -17.88 -31.72
CA ASP A 707 -25.37 -19.22 -31.40
C ASP A 707 -26.50 -20.05 -30.76
N PRO A 708 -27.00 -21.10 -31.49
CA PRO A 708 -28.10 -21.93 -30.98
C PRO A 708 -27.80 -22.63 -29.65
N GLN A 709 -26.52 -22.87 -29.33
CA GLN A 709 -26.10 -23.51 -28.08
C GLN A 709 -26.01 -22.51 -26.93
N LYS A 710 -25.89 -21.21 -27.25
CA LYS A 710 -25.72 -20.12 -26.29
C LYS A 710 -26.94 -19.23 -26.20
N HIS A 711 -28.03 -19.61 -26.88
CA HIS A 711 -29.25 -18.84 -26.97
C HIS A 711 -29.75 -18.36 -25.61
N ILE A 712 -30.09 -17.07 -25.54
CA ILE A 712 -30.67 -16.44 -24.36
C ILE A 712 -32.13 -16.86 -24.25
N LEU A 713 -32.51 -17.38 -23.10
CA LEU A 713 -33.86 -17.84 -22.84
C LEU A 713 -34.82 -16.63 -22.63
N SER A 714 -35.51 -16.25 -23.71
CA SER A 714 -36.42 -15.12 -23.75
C SER A 714 -37.43 -15.31 -24.88
N ASP A 715 -38.57 -14.63 -24.81
CA ASP A 715 -39.49 -14.54 -25.95
C ASP A 715 -38.97 -13.58 -27.04
N GLN A 716 -39.45 -13.77 -28.28
CA GLN A 716 -38.98 -13.03 -29.45
C GLN A 716 -39.34 -11.54 -29.36
N ALA A 717 -40.51 -11.19 -28.77
CA ALA A 717 -40.97 -9.81 -28.65
C ALA A 717 -40.07 -9.02 -27.70
N SER A 718 -39.79 -9.58 -26.50
CA SER A 718 -38.84 -8.99 -25.54
C SER A 718 -37.44 -8.87 -26.11
N THR A 719 -36.99 -9.86 -26.89
CA THR A 719 -35.66 -9.83 -27.54
C THR A 719 -35.59 -8.70 -28.57
N ASN A 720 -36.60 -8.53 -29.42
CA ASN A 720 -36.63 -7.47 -30.43
C ASN A 720 -36.69 -6.08 -29.76
N ASP A 721 -37.45 -5.93 -28.68
CA ASP A 721 -37.52 -4.68 -27.92
C ASP A 721 -36.15 -4.29 -27.34
N VAL A 722 -35.49 -5.21 -26.68
CA VAL A 722 -34.14 -4.96 -26.13
C VAL A 722 -33.13 -4.65 -27.24
N LEU A 723 -33.14 -5.37 -28.37
CA LEU A 723 -32.26 -5.04 -29.51
C LEU A 723 -32.50 -3.64 -30.06
N SER A 724 -33.78 -3.22 -30.19
CA SER A 724 -34.13 -1.87 -30.62
C SER A 724 -33.63 -0.80 -29.64
N GLN A 725 -33.71 -1.06 -28.34
CA GLN A 725 -33.16 -0.17 -27.32
C GLN A 725 -31.63 -0.12 -27.37
N ILE A 726 -30.93 -1.26 -27.55
CA ILE A 726 -29.47 -1.32 -27.74
C ILE A 726 -29.07 -0.43 -28.92
N ASP A 727 -29.69 -0.60 -30.09
CA ASP A 727 -29.38 0.18 -31.30
C ASP A 727 -29.63 1.68 -31.10
N SER A 728 -30.68 2.05 -30.34
CA SER A 728 -30.99 3.44 -30.02
C SER A 728 -29.91 4.06 -29.13
N VAL A 729 -29.55 3.37 -28.03
CA VAL A 729 -28.53 3.85 -27.07
C VAL A 729 -27.14 3.88 -27.72
N GLN A 730 -26.80 2.89 -28.55
CA GLN A 730 -25.54 2.86 -29.28
C GLN A 730 -25.41 4.07 -30.21
N ARG A 731 -26.45 4.39 -31.02
CA ARG A 731 -26.46 5.58 -31.86
C ARG A 731 -26.32 6.87 -31.04
N GLN A 732 -27.07 7.03 -29.97
CA GLN A 732 -26.99 8.19 -29.08
C GLN A 732 -25.56 8.40 -28.55
N ILE A 733 -24.86 7.34 -28.08
CA ILE A 733 -23.48 7.42 -27.60
C ILE A 733 -22.51 7.78 -28.74
N HIS A 734 -22.72 7.25 -29.94
CA HIS A 734 -21.87 7.56 -31.10
C HIS A 734 -22.03 8.99 -31.60
N GLU A 735 -23.21 9.59 -31.46
CA GLU A 735 -23.52 10.97 -31.86
C GLU A 735 -22.91 12.00 -30.89
N LEU A 736 -22.55 11.63 -29.64
CA LEU A 736 -21.90 12.53 -28.70
C LEU A 736 -20.57 13.04 -29.26
N LYS A 737 -20.44 14.35 -29.43
CA LYS A 737 -19.20 15.00 -29.85
C LYS A 737 -18.31 15.31 -28.65
N PRO A 738 -17.00 15.51 -28.83
CA PRO A 738 -16.12 15.98 -27.75
C PRO A 738 -16.61 17.29 -27.10
N SER A 739 -17.38 18.10 -27.84
CA SER A 739 -18.00 19.35 -27.39
C SER A 739 -19.44 19.19 -26.91
N ALA A 740 -19.93 17.98 -26.70
CA ALA A 740 -21.30 17.72 -26.26
C ALA A 740 -21.61 18.43 -24.94
N ALA A 741 -22.81 18.99 -24.84
CA ALA A 741 -23.24 19.63 -23.60
C ALA A 741 -23.33 18.61 -22.43
N PRO A 742 -23.04 19.01 -21.19
CA PRO A 742 -23.17 18.13 -20.03
C PRO A 742 -24.52 17.42 -19.93
N THR A 743 -25.60 18.11 -20.35
CA THR A 743 -26.96 17.57 -20.39
C THR A 743 -27.12 16.46 -21.43
N GLU A 744 -26.56 16.61 -22.62
CA GLU A 744 -26.58 15.56 -23.67
C GLU A 744 -25.89 14.27 -23.18
N ILE A 745 -24.73 14.40 -22.50
CA ILE A 745 -24.00 13.27 -21.93
C ILE A 745 -24.82 12.62 -20.79
N ALA A 746 -25.46 13.45 -19.94
CA ALA A 746 -26.32 12.94 -18.87
C ALA A 746 -27.57 12.22 -19.41
N ASP A 747 -28.10 12.68 -20.53
CA ASP A 747 -29.23 12.02 -21.21
C ASP A 747 -28.83 10.64 -21.75
N ALA A 748 -27.65 10.54 -22.32
CA ALA A 748 -27.09 9.25 -22.73
C ALA A 748 -26.85 8.31 -21.54
N ALA A 749 -26.35 8.82 -20.41
CA ALA A 749 -26.19 8.02 -19.19
C ALA A 749 -27.54 7.47 -18.70
N ARG A 750 -28.60 8.30 -18.69
CA ARG A 750 -29.95 7.85 -18.33
C ARG A 750 -30.51 6.81 -19.31
N ALA A 751 -30.21 6.95 -20.59
CA ALA A 751 -30.65 5.97 -21.59
C ALA A 751 -29.96 4.61 -21.35
N VAL A 752 -28.68 4.60 -20.93
CA VAL A 752 -27.95 3.38 -20.53
C VAL A 752 -28.58 2.76 -19.27
N ALA A 753 -28.91 3.54 -18.25
CA ALA A 753 -29.56 3.04 -17.03
C ALA A 753 -30.94 2.41 -17.33
N ASN A 754 -31.72 3.02 -18.24
CA ASN A 754 -32.98 2.44 -18.70
C ASN A 754 -32.75 1.12 -19.45
N LEU A 755 -31.76 1.08 -20.34
CA LEU A 755 -31.38 -0.12 -21.07
C LEU A 755 -30.91 -1.21 -20.09
N GLU A 756 -30.14 -0.88 -19.06
CA GLU A 756 -29.70 -1.85 -18.04
C GLU A 756 -30.90 -2.49 -17.34
N SER A 757 -31.90 -1.69 -16.98
CA SER A 757 -33.14 -2.19 -16.39
C SER A 757 -33.89 -3.13 -17.32
N ALA A 758 -34.00 -2.76 -18.61
CA ALA A 758 -34.63 -3.62 -19.63
C ALA A 758 -33.87 -4.93 -19.84
N VAL A 759 -32.54 -4.88 -19.91
CA VAL A 759 -31.65 -6.05 -20.05
C VAL A 759 -31.75 -6.95 -18.83
N LYS A 760 -31.77 -6.42 -17.61
CA LYS A 760 -31.98 -7.21 -16.38
C LYS A 760 -33.29 -7.96 -16.40
N ASN A 761 -34.37 -7.31 -16.85
CA ASN A 761 -35.66 -7.97 -17.01
C ASN A 761 -35.63 -9.05 -18.09
N TRP A 762 -35.03 -8.78 -19.22
CA TRP A 762 -34.83 -9.70 -20.33
C TRP A 762 -34.02 -10.95 -19.92
N LEU A 763 -32.97 -10.77 -19.13
CA LEU A 763 -32.10 -11.84 -18.62
C LEU A 763 -32.65 -12.55 -17.37
N ARG A 764 -33.86 -12.23 -16.90
CA ARG A 764 -34.44 -12.77 -15.65
C ARG A 764 -34.48 -14.30 -15.65
N ILE A 765 -34.85 -14.92 -16.78
CA ILE A 765 -34.94 -16.38 -16.89
C ILE A 765 -33.54 -16.99 -16.90
N GLU A 766 -32.58 -16.38 -17.58
CA GLU A 766 -31.17 -16.79 -17.58
C GLU A 766 -30.58 -16.79 -16.17
N ALA A 767 -30.86 -15.75 -15.40
CA ALA A 767 -30.40 -15.64 -14.01
C ALA A 767 -31.02 -16.75 -13.13
N PHE A 768 -32.29 -17.10 -13.37
CA PHE A 768 -33.01 -18.11 -12.59
C PHE A 768 -32.54 -19.56 -12.88
N VAL A 769 -32.21 -19.88 -14.14
CA VAL A 769 -31.78 -21.22 -14.56
C VAL A 769 -30.29 -21.52 -14.36
N GLN A 770 -29.67 -20.95 -13.31
CA GLN A 770 -28.25 -21.14 -12.95
C GLN A 770 -27.24 -20.54 -13.96
N ARG A 771 -27.67 -19.59 -14.78
CA ARG A 771 -26.77 -18.80 -15.67
C ARG A 771 -26.59 -17.36 -15.15
N GLY A 772 -26.69 -17.13 -13.86
CA GLY A 772 -26.61 -15.83 -13.22
C GLY A 772 -25.30 -15.10 -13.52
N TYR A 773 -24.19 -15.81 -13.63
CA TYR A 773 -22.89 -15.21 -13.99
C TYR A 773 -22.89 -14.63 -15.39
N ARG A 774 -23.53 -15.27 -16.35
CA ARG A 774 -23.65 -14.76 -17.72
C ARG A 774 -24.50 -13.49 -17.76
N ALA A 775 -25.62 -13.50 -17.03
CA ALA A 775 -26.45 -12.31 -16.89
C ALA A 775 -25.68 -11.16 -16.24
N GLN A 776 -24.94 -11.42 -15.18
CA GLN A 776 -24.08 -10.44 -14.52
C GLN A 776 -22.99 -9.91 -15.47
N TYR A 777 -22.29 -10.78 -16.18
CA TYR A 777 -21.25 -10.37 -17.15
C TYR A 777 -21.80 -9.44 -18.23
N ILE A 778 -23.02 -9.70 -18.72
CA ILE A 778 -23.69 -8.86 -19.72
C ILE A 778 -24.04 -7.48 -19.09
N THR A 779 -24.63 -7.46 -17.91
CA THR A 779 -25.03 -6.22 -17.24
C THR A 779 -23.86 -5.37 -16.77
N ASP A 780 -22.71 -5.97 -16.43
CA ASP A 780 -21.50 -5.24 -16.03
C ASP A 780 -21.00 -4.25 -17.09
N TYR A 781 -21.21 -4.53 -18.38
CA TYR A 781 -20.88 -3.57 -19.42
C TYR A 781 -21.70 -2.30 -19.32
N LEU A 782 -23.02 -2.43 -19.08
CA LEU A 782 -23.93 -1.28 -18.99
C LEU A 782 -23.62 -0.44 -17.75
N SER A 783 -23.38 -1.07 -16.61
CA SER A 783 -22.94 -0.36 -15.40
C SER A 783 -21.62 0.39 -15.60
N GLN A 784 -20.67 -0.17 -16.35
CA GLN A 784 -19.41 0.50 -16.69
C GLN A 784 -19.67 1.72 -17.60
N ILE A 785 -20.55 1.60 -18.60
CA ILE A 785 -20.88 2.69 -19.53
C ILE A 785 -21.58 3.82 -18.77
N GLU A 786 -22.51 3.49 -17.90
CA GLU A 786 -23.23 4.48 -17.07
C GLU A 786 -22.25 5.26 -16.19
N ALA A 787 -21.34 4.57 -15.49
CA ALA A 787 -20.33 5.20 -14.65
C ALA A 787 -19.40 6.13 -15.45
N VAL A 788 -18.97 5.70 -16.64
CA VAL A 788 -18.12 6.51 -17.52
C VAL A 788 -18.85 7.76 -18.03
N LEU A 789 -20.12 7.63 -18.46
CA LEU A 789 -20.91 8.77 -18.95
C LEU A 789 -21.29 9.73 -17.82
N SER A 790 -21.62 9.23 -16.64
CA SER A 790 -21.90 10.06 -15.46
C SER A 790 -20.69 10.91 -15.09
N TYR A 791 -19.51 10.30 -15.03
CA TYR A 791 -18.25 11.02 -14.87
C TYR A 791 -18.02 12.04 -16.00
N ALA A 792 -18.18 11.64 -17.25
CA ALA A 792 -17.99 12.52 -18.42
C ALA A 792 -18.91 13.76 -18.35
N SER A 793 -20.17 13.60 -17.96
CA SER A 793 -21.11 14.71 -17.78
C SER A 793 -20.64 15.68 -16.70
N GLN A 794 -20.20 15.17 -15.53
CA GLN A 794 -19.68 16.00 -14.45
C GLN A 794 -18.40 16.73 -14.87
N HIS A 795 -17.48 16.02 -15.56
CA HIS A 795 -16.25 16.63 -16.08
C HIS A 795 -16.54 17.74 -17.08
N ALA A 796 -17.44 17.51 -18.06
CA ALA A 796 -17.85 18.51 -19.04
C ALA A 796 -18.48 19.74 -18.36
N LYS A 797 -19.31 19.57 -17.33
CA LYS A 797 -19.86 20.65 -16.51
C LYS A 797 -18.77 21.49 -15.85
N THR A 798 -17.77 20.84 -15.29
CA THR A 798 -16.63 21.50 -14.65
C THR A 798 -15.83 22.31 -15.67
N GLN A 799 -15.53 21.74 -16.84
CA GLN A 799 -14.79 22.41 -17.91
C GLN A 799 -15.57 23.63 -18.45
N ALA A 800 -16.89 23.52 -18.63
CA ALA A 800 -17.72 24.63 -19.04
C ALA A 800 -17.69 25.79 -18.02
N THR A 801 -17.73 25.48 -16.73
CA THR A 801 -17.64 26.48 -15.66
C THR A 801 -16.30 27.24 -15.70
N ILE A 802 -15.18 26.51 -15.93
CA ILE A 802 -13.85 27.12 -16.03
C ILE A 802 -13.74 28.01 -17.27
N ALA A 803 -14.21 27.54 -18.41
CA ALA A 803 -14.20 28.31 -19.66
C ALA A 803 -15.00 29.61 -19.53
N ALA A 804 -16.19 29.57 -18.90
CA ALA A 804 -16.99 30.73 -18.62
C ALA A 804 -16.28 31.74 -17.71
N ALA A 805 -15.63 31.26 -16.63
CA ALA A 805 -14.87 32.11 -15.72
C ALA A 805 -13.64 32.72 -16.40
N ALA A 806 -12.96 31.99 -17.29
CA ALA A 806 -11.82 32.49 -18.06
C ALA A 806 -12.23 33.56 -19.09
N SER A 807 -13.43 33.45 -19.68
CA SER A 807 -13.98 34.43 -20.60
C SER A 807 -14.40 35.73 -19.89
N ALA A 808 -14.94 35.62 -18.68
CA ALA A 808 -15.36 36.77 -17.86
C ALA A 808 -14.17 37.58 -17.30
N SER A 809 -12.96 36.99 -17.25
CA SER A 809 -11.74 37.65 -16.76
C SER A 809 -10.88 38.27 -17.88
N ARG A 810 -11.29 38.15 -19.15
CA ARG A 810 -10.79 38.89 -20.33
C ARG A 810 -11.65 40.10 -20.62
#